data_1accfe18fa8bb6912fa7fcdb92fddd22
#
_entry.id   1accfe18fa8bb6912fa7fcdb92fddd22
#
_cell.length_a   1.000
_cell.length_b   1.000
_cell.length_c   1.000
_cell.angle_alpha   90.00
_cell.angle_beta   90.00
_cell.angle_gamma   90.00
#
_symmetry.space_group_name_H-M   'P 1'
#
loop_
_entity.id
_entity.type
_entity.pdbx_description
1 polymer ?
#
loop_
_entity_poly.entity_id
_entity_poly.type
_entity_poly.pdbx_seq_one_letter_code
_entity_poly.pdbx_strand_id
1 'polypeptide(L)'
;MQTQWYQADLDQRFVMGDQDIWGLIFPGVATYRRKIFNFNITNGLIQTPSGYQRRNRKTSTVIPVLSNFQKTADQLTKCLYHTINKAGVYQVYSDAFEKGALTTGLGFVYTYVDRTEDVVSGNIKKRYVDMKSCLYDPYFRKHDMSDCRYWWTRQFFDKNEAGDLYPEFRDEILSLPAGTYRDDKFYYMPEVYQIQFPNLIAFDEYWYLTSREATYLVDKESEECQEWTGDEEQLRDIMRMKDPNDGIEMRKKLSVVKQARPTVRRTIVLNDRVMVDEANPLGIDKYPVTACLGYFNPDTPYYAYKFRGIARDCRDAQYCFNRFQVNGMDQVEAQQMGIKMEKGALVTPDDSLNQGNGRVLVTQPGMFDKVDKLHIDPPSPVFLQMVDTLKNYMFEIAGVTQEMMGQEIDDKAGIITMIRQAASVTRLQTLFDHFDEFQRLDGDLTIEIIQKNWTLGKIRDVIGEDPTPEFENKLFFKYGCKVATGVLTETQQQLEAQQLMYIKELGGPVEWSDILPKLNLQQKDELIAKVKQREEAASQMQQQRAQLEMQQLQVDNETKMSYARSQDGLAQERIAKIQLDKALNHERMQRSEEEKTAGLLNVIKALKEIQSIDIGNLQESIAILQGLSATQETNQNPESQRAV
;
A
#
# COMPACT_ATOMS: atom_id res chain seq x y z
N MET A 1 3.46 -19.17 -19.46
CA MET A 1 3.71 -19.47 -18.02
C MET A 1 5.17 -19.82 -17.78
N GLN A 2 5.75 -20.89 -18.33
CA GLN A 2 7.16 -21.28 -18.09
C GLN A 2 8.15 -20.11 -18.25
N THR A 3 8.02 -19.32 -19.31
CA THR A 3 8.89 -18.15 -19.54
C THR A 3 8.76 -17.10 -18.42
N GLN A 4 7.55 -16.89 -17.91
CA GLN A 4 7.33 -15.95 -16.80
C GLN A 4 7.92 -16.48 -15.50
N TRP A 5 7.72 -17.76 -15.18
CA TRP A 5 8.31 -18.39 -14.00
C TRP A 5 9.84 -18.37 -14.03
N TYR A 6 10.42 -18.66 -15.20
CA TYR A 6 11.86 -18.57 -15.40
C TYR A 6 12.36 -17.14 -15.10
N GLN A 7 11.68 -16.12 -15.64
CA GLN A 7 12.05 -14.74 -15.37
C GLN A 7 11.86 -14.36 -13.90
N ALA A 8 10.79 -14.81 -13.26
CA ALA A 8 10.54 -14.58 -11.85
C ALA A 8 11.61 -15.24 -10.95
N ASP A 9 12.06 -16.45 -11.31
CA ASP A 9 13.14 -17.14 -10.61
C ASP A 9 14.45 -16.37 -10.69
N LEU A 10 14.79 -15.89 -11.88
CA LEU A 10 15.96 -15.06 -12.08
C LEU A 10 15.88 -13.75 -11.27
N ASP A 11 14.73 -13.08 -11.26
CA ASP A 11 14.51 -11.85 -10.51
C ASP A 11 14.70 -12.08 -9.01
N GLN A 12 14.13 -13.15 -8.46
CA GLN A 12 14.27 -13.49 -7.04
C GLN A 12 15.72 -13.82 -6.66
N ARG A 13 16.42 -14.64 -7.48
CA ARG A 13 17.83 -14.95 -7.27
C ARG A 13 18.69 -13.68 -7.22
N PHE A 14 18.47 -12.77 -8.15
CA PHE A 14 19.20 -11.49 -8.19
C PHE A 14 19.02 -10.68 -6.91
N VAL A 15 17.77 -10.56 -6.43
CA VAL A 15 17.46 -9.83 -5.19
C VAL A 15 18.09 -10.51 -3.97
N MET A 16 18.11 -11.84 -3.94
CA MET A 16 18.72 -12.62 -2.84
C MET A 16 20.25 -12.61 -2.87
N GLY A 17 20.86 -12.10 -3.94
CA GLY A 17 22.32 -12.05 -4.08
C GLY A 17 22.92 -13.20 -4.88
N ASP A 18 22.12 -14.11 -5.42
CA ASP A 18 22.55 -15.12 -6.41
C ASP A 18 22.53 -14.49 -7.80
N GLN A 19 23.59 -13.72 -8.09
CA GLN A 19 23.68 -12.92 -9.31
C GLN A 19 24.58 -13.53 -10.38
N ASP A 20 25.20 -14.68 -10.11
CA ASP A 20 26.00 -15.44 -11.08
C ASP A 20 25.15 -16.43 -11.89
N ILE A 21 24.16 -15.89 -12.59
CA ILE A 21 23.18 -16.69 -13.36
C ILE A 21 23.50 -16.77 -14.85
N TRP A 22 24.62 -16.17 -15.29
CA TRP A 22 24.93 -16.10 -16.72
C TRP A 22 25.17 -17.45 -17.37
N GLY A 23 25.71 -18.39 -16.62
CA GLY A 23 25.83 -19.78 -17.07
C GLY A 23 24.48 -20.46 -17.36
N LEU A 24 23.40 -20.01 -16.70
CA LEU A 24 22.04 -20.47 -16.92
C LEU A 24 21.40 -19.76 -18.14
N ILE A 25 21.67 -18.46 -18.32
CA ILE A 25 21.11 -17.67 -19.43
C ILE A 25 21.82 -17.98 -20.75
N PHE A 26 23.14 -18.19 -20.72
CA PHE A 26 23.97 -18.47 -21.86
C PHE A 26 24.73 -19.80 -21.67
N PRO A 27 24.07 -20.95 -21.86
CA PRO A 27 24.72 -22.24 -21.78
C PRO A 27 25.81 -22.32 -22.85
N GLY A 28 27.07 -22.49 -22.45
CA GLY A 28 28.24 -22.51 -23.33
C GLY A 28 29.25 -21.40 -23.11
N VAL A 29 28.91 -20.38 -22.32
CA VAL A 29 29.89 -19.45 -21.79
C VAL A 29 30.65 -20.14 -20.67
N ALA A 30 31.99 -20.23 -20.81
CA ALA A 30 32.85 -20.81 -19.78
C ALA A 30 32.63 -20.10 -18.42
N THR A 31 32.14 -20.85 -17.44
CA THR A 31 32.04 -20.40 -16.07
C THR A 31 33.46 -20.08 -15.56
N TYR A 32 33.68 -18.90 -15.10
CA TYR A 32 34.95 -18.48 -14.54
C TYR A 32 35.32 -19.39 -13.35
N ARG A 33 36.55 -19.85 -13.32
CA ARG A 33 37.09 -20.67 -12.23
C ARG A 33 37.27 -19.87 -10.93
N ARG A 34 37.12 -18.55 -10.95
CA ARG A 34 37.22 -17.66 -9.79
C ARG A 34 35.87 -17.40 -9.17
N LYS A 35 35.85 -17.24 -7.87
CA LYS A 35 34.65 -16.80 -7.13
C LYS A 35 34.27 -15.38 -7.59
N ILE A 36 33.03 -15.22 -8.01
CA ILE A 36 32.45 -13.94 -8.37
C ILE A 36 31.91 -13.31 -7.09
N PHE A 37 32.30 -12.06 -6.81
CA PHE A 37 31.76 -11.28 -5.70
C PHE A 37 30.52 -10.53 -6.18
N ASN A 38 29.46 -10.57 -5.36
CA ASN A 38 28.21 -9.89 -5.63
C ASN A 38 28.09 -8.66 -4.73
N PHE A 39 27.95 -7.51 -5.33
CA PHE A 39 27.67 -6.23 -4.67
C PHE A 39 26.20 -5.89 -4.87
N ASN A 40 25.32 -6.46 -4.04
CA ASN A 40 23.89 -6.48 -4.25
C ASN A 40 23.23 -5.11 -3.99
N ILE A 41 23.30 -4.20 -4.95
CA ILE A 41 22.64 -2.89 -4.91
C ILE A 41 21.15 -3.05 -5.16
N THR A 42 20.76 -3.99 -6.02
CA THR A 42 19.35 -4.24 -6.40
C THR A 42 18.46 -4.50 -5.19
N ASN A 43 18.95 -5.24 -4.21
CA ASN A 43 18.20 -5.46 -2.98
C ASN A 43 17.88 -4.14 -2.25
N GLY A 44 18.87 -3.24 -2.12
CA GLY A 44 18.67 -1.93 -1.52
C GLY A 44 17.64 -1.08 -2.27
N LEU A 45 17.64 -1.16 -3.61
CA LEU A 45 16.67 -0.44 -4.46
C LEU A 45 15.24 -0.96 -4.28
N ILE A 46 15.05 -2.24 -3.96
CA ILE A 46 13.73 -2.82 -3.67
C ILE A 46 13.30 -2.54 -2.24
N GLN A 47 14.24 -2.64 -1.29
CA GLN A 47 13.93 -2.39 0.13
C GLN A 47 13.51 -0.95 0.40
N THR A 48 13.99 0.02 -0.39
CA THR A 48 13.63 1.43 -0.21
C THR A 48 12.14 1.70 -0.44
N PRO A 49 11.51 1.37 -1.60
CA PRO A 49 10.07 1.55 -1.78
C PRO A 49 9.24 0.62 -0.88
N SER A 50 9.73 -0.59 -0.57
CA SER A 50 9.10 -1.49 0.41
C SER A 50 9.09 -0.85 1.81
N GLY A 51 10.19 -0.30 2.26
CA GLY A 51 10.30 0.43 3.53
C GLY A 51 9.40 1.66 3.57
N TYR A 52 9.33 2.40 2.47
CA TYR A 52 8.40 3.53 2.35
C TYR A 52 6.94 3.09 2.50
N GLN A 53 6.52 2.00 1.84
CA GLN A 53 5.18 1.43 1.98
C GLN A 53 4.90 0.97 3.42
N ARG A 54 5.87 0.29 4.05
CA ARG A 54 5.76 -0.19 5.44
C ARG A 54 5.63 0.96 6.45
N ARG A 55 6.29 2.08 6.20
CA ARG A 55 6.20 3.30 7.00
C ARG A 55 4.86 4.02 6.80
N ASN A 56 4.41 4.11 5.55
CA ASN A 56 3.20 4.82 5.13
C ASN A 56 2.04 3.83 4.93
N ARG A 57 1.73 3.04 5.95
CA ARG A 57 0.61 2.08 5.89
C ARG A 57 -0.71 2.82 5.77
N LYS A 58 -1.44 2.51 4.72
CA LYS A 58 -2.80 3.01 4.50
C LYS A 58 -3.79 1.99 5.03
N THR A 59 -4.84 2.46 5.66
CA THR A 59 -5.94 1.62 6.14
C THR A 59 -7.07 1.65 5.12
N SER A 60 -7.59 0.49 4.77
CA SER A 60 -8.78 0.42 3.93
C SER A 60 -10.00 0.80 4.76
N THR A 61 -10.78 1.76 4.25
CA THR A 61 -12.02 2.25 4.86
C THR A 61 -13.18 2.06 3.90
N VAL A 62 -14.37 1.89 4.43
CA VAL A 62 -15.59 1.80 3.63
C VAL A 62 -16.23 3.17 3.54
N ILE A 63 -16.44 3.65 2.32
CA ILE A 63 -17.08 4.94 2.06
C ILE A 63 -18.48 4.68 1.51
N PRO A 64 -19.53 5.34 2.04
CA PRO A 64 -20.86 5.22 1.51
C PRO A 64 -20.95 5.93 0.16
N VAL A 65 -21.63 5.29 -0.80
CA VAL A 65 -21.95 5.92 -2.09
C VAL A 65 -23.17 6.83 -1.95
N LEU A 66 -24.11 6.44 -1.08
CA LEU A 66 -25.32 7.19 -0.75
C LEU A 66 -25.20 7.73 0.68
N SER A 67 -25.50 8.99 0.88
CA SER A 67 -25.32 9.70 2.18
C SER A 67 -26.04 9.08 3.37
N ASN A 68 -27.13 8.36 3.13
CA ASN A 68 -27.96 7.77 4.20
C ASN A 68 -27.30 6.54 4.87
N PHE A 69 -26.22 5.99 4.31
CA PHE A 69 -25.62 4.73 4.74
C PHE A 69 -24.28 4.86 5.48
N GLN A 70 -24.01 6.05 6.02
CA GLN A 70 -22.77 6.30 6.76
C GLN A 70 -22.58 5.30 7.92
N LYS A 71 -23.65 5.01 8.68
CA LYS A 71 -23.58 4.08 9.81
C LYS A 71 -23.19 2.67 9.39
N THR A 72 -23.76 2.17 8.29
CA THR A 72 -23.41 0.84 7.74
C THR A 72 -21.98 0.81 7.23
N ALA A 73 -21.51 1.87 6.59
CA ALA A 73 -20.12 1.99 6.14
C ALA A 73 -19.13 1.98 7.32
N ASP A 74 -19.45 2.69 8.41
CA ASP A 74 -18.63 2.71 9.62
C ASP A 74 -18.59 1.31 10.30
N GLN A 75 -19.71 0.59 10.34
CA GLN A 75 -19.79 -0.78 10.84
C GLN A 75 -18.94 -1.75 10.03
N LEU A 76 -19.03 -1.69 8.69
CA LEU A 76 -18.21 -2.49 7.78
C LEU A 76 -16.72 -2.15 7.93
N THR A 77 -16.38 -0.87 8.11
CA THR A 77 -14.99 -0.44 8.37
C THR A 77 -14.43 -1.03 9.66
N LYS A 78 -15.22 -1.06 10.75
CA LYS A 78 -14.80 -1.68 12.02
C LYS A 78 -14.52 -3.18 11.84
N CYS A 79 -15.37 -3.91 11.12
CA CYS A 79 -15.19 -5.33 10.84
C CYS A 79 -13.94 -5.58 9.97
N LEU A 80 -13.74 -4.77 8.94
CA LEU A 80 -12.55 -4.86 8.07
C LEU A 80 -11.27 -4.58 8.86
N TYR A 81 -11.26 -3.53 9.68
CA TYR A 81 -10.14 -3.18 10.53
C TYR A 81 -9.79 -4.28 11.55
N HIS A 82 -10.81 -4.87 12.19
CA HIS A 82 -10.63 -5.99 13.10
C HIS A 82 -9.97 -7.18 12.39
N THR A 83 -10.42 -7.52 11.19
CA THR A 83 -9.87 -8.63 10.39
C THR A 83 -8.43 -8.37 10.01
N ILE A 84 -8.11 -7.18 9.52
CA ILE A 84 -6.77 -6.81 9.07
C ILE A 84 -5.77 -6.85 10.24
N ASN A 85 -6.13 -6.30 11.40
CA ASN A 85 -5.24 -6.23 12.56
C ASN A 85 -5.06 -7.59 13.22
N LYS A 86 -6.13 -8.36 13.44
CA LYS A 86 -6.09 -9.66 14.12
C LYS A 86 -5.27 -10.69 13.34
N ALA A 87 -5.35 -10.68 12.04
CA ALA A 87 -4.70 -11.68 11.19
C ALA A 87 -3.25 -11.34 10.80
N GLY A 88 -2.70 -10.20 11.23
CA GLY A 88 -1.35 -9.76 10.82
C GLY A 88 -1.23 -9.49 9.31
N VAL A 89 -2.34 -9.11 8.68
CA VAL A 89 -2.47 -8.98 7.23
C VAL A 89 -1.51 -7.95 6.63
N TYR A 90 -1.13 -6.92 7.40
CA TYR A 90 -0.15 -5.93 6.92
C TYR A 90 1.19 -6.52 6.53
N GLN A 91 1.65 -7.57 7.23
CA GLN A 91 2.89 -8.26 6.86
C GLN A 91 2.71 -8.97 5.51
N VAL A 92 1.56 -9.63 5.32
CA VAL A 92 1.22 -10.34 4.07
C VAL A 92 1.14 -9.35 2.90
N TYR A 93 0.54 -8.18 3.10
CA TYR A 93 0.48 -7.12 2.08
C TYR A 93 1.87 -6.58 1.73
N SER A 94 2.70 -6.34 2.75
CA SER A 94 4.07 -5.88 2.52
C SER A 94 4.90 -6.93 1.78
N ASP A 95 4.72 -8.22 2.09
CA ASP A 95 5.38 -9.32 1.39
C ASP A 95 4.88 -9.45 -0.05
N ALA A 96 3.57 -9.26 -0.29
CA ALA A 96 3.00 -9.26 -1.65
C ALA A 96 3.54 -8.08 -2.49
N PHE A 97 3.75 -6.92 -1.88
CA PHE A 97 4.33 -5.78 -2.55
C PHE A 97 5.82 -5.98 -2.83
N GLU A 98 6.62 -6.36 -1.82
CA GLU A 98 8.07 -6.50 -1.93
C GLU A 98 8.47 -7.68 -2.83
N LYS A 99 8.01 -8.90 -2.47
CA LYS A 99 8.39 -10.14 -3.16
C LYS A 99 7.62 -10.33 -4.46
N GLY A 100 6.36 -9.88 -4.51
CA GLY A 100 5.50 -9.94 -5.69
C GLY A 100 5.72 -8.75 -6.62
N ALA A 101 5.12 -7.60 -6.33
CA ALA A 101 5.08 -6.47 -7.26
C ALA A 101 6.47 -5.89 -7.58
N LEU A 102 7.31 -5.62 -6.58
CA LEU A 102 8.61 -5.00 -6.78
C LEU A 102 9.66 -5.97 -7.35
N THR A 103 9.63 -7.24 -6.97
CA THR A 103 10.63 -8.23 -7.39
C THR A 103 10.22 -8.92 -8.69
N THR A 104 9.14 -9.70 -8.69
CA THR A 104 8.75 -10.53 -9.83
C THR A 104 7.75 -9.86 -10.77
N GLY A 105 7.10 -8.79 -10.32
CA GLY A 105 6.06 -8.07 -11.03
C GLY A 105 4.64 -8.59 -10.80
N LEU A 106 4.48 -9.72 -10.08
CA LEU A 106 3.19 -10.29 -9.71
C LEU A 106 3.32 -11.14 -8.45
N GLY A 107 2.46 -10.90 -7.50
CA GLY A 107 2.27 -11.74 -6.32
C GLY A 107 0.78 -11.91 -6.05
N PHE A 108 0.42 -12.93 -5.28
CA PHE A 108 -0.96 -13.19 -4.92
C PHE A 108 -1.14 -13.19 -3.42
N VAL A 109 -2.30 -12.72 -2.97
CA VAL A 109 -2.76 -12.90 -1.60
C VAL A 109 -3.98 -13.80 -1.62
N TYR A 110 -3.86 -14.94 -0.98
CA TYR A 110 -4.92 -15.92 -0.83
C TYR A 110 -5.64 -15.72 0.50
N THR A 111 -6.95 -15.55 0.44
CA THR A 111 -7.82 -15.36 1.60
C THR A 111 -8.58 -16.64 1.89
N TYR A 112 -8.55 -17.11 3.14
CA TYR A 112 -9.25 -18.32 3.58
C TYR A 112 -9.85 -18.13 4.96
N VAL A 113 -10.81 -18.99 5.31
CA VAL A 113 -11.46 -18.99 6.61
C VAL A 113 -10.88 -20.14 7.45
N ASP A 114 -10.23 -19.77 8.55
CA ASP A 114 -9.70 -20.72 9.53
C ASP A 114 -10.73 -20.93 10.65
N ARG A 115 -11.16 -22.15 10.82
CA ARG A 115 -12.15 -22.56 11.82
C ARG A 115 -11.55 -23.26 13.04
N THR A 116 -10.23 -23.18 13.20
CA THR A 116 -9.53 -23.85 14.31
C THR A 116 -9.93 -23.27 15.66
N GLU A 117 -10.00 -21.94 15.76
CA GLU A 117 -10.36 -21.24 17.01
C GLU A 117 -11.87 -20.98 17.12
N ASP A 118 -12.50 -20.60 16.02
CA ASP A 118 -13.93 -20.28 15.93
C ASP A 118 -14.56 -21.23 14.91
N VAL A 119 -15.19 -22.28 15.41
CA VAL A 119 -15.76 -23.36 14.59
C VAL A 119 -16.96 -22.89 13.76
N VAL A 120 -17.73 -21.92 14.26
CA VAL A 120 -18.98 -21.48 13.64
C VAL A 120 -18.74 -20.44 12.56
N SER A 121 -18.14 -19.32 12.91
CA SER A 121 -17.94 -18.21 11.98
C SER A 121 -16.57 -18.25 11.30
N GLY A 122 -15.59 -18.89 11.94
CA GLY A 122 -14.20 -18.90 11.48
C GLY A 122 -13.50 -17.54 11.56
N ASN A 123 -12.20 -17.56 11.48
CA ASN A 123 -11.36 -16.37 11.38
C ASN A 123 -10.84 -16.22 9.95
N ILE A 124 -11.00 -15.05 9.35
CA ILE A 124 -10.47 -14.78 8.02
C ILE A 124 -8.97 -14.56 8.15
N LYS A 125 -8.20 -15.40 7.47
CA LYS A 125 -6.74 -15.33 7.40
C LYS A 125 -6.28 -15.14 5.97
N LYS A 126 -5.10 -14.58 5.80
CA LYS A 126 -4.50 -14.31 4.49
C LYS A 126 -3.07 -14.83 4.45
N ARG A 127 -2.65 -15.31 3.29
CA ARG A 127 -1.28 -15.73 3.04
C ARG A 127 -0.79 -15.21 1.69
N TYR A 128 0.48 -14.88 1.64
CA TYR A 128 1.16 -14.59 0.38
C TYR A 128 1.37 -15.89 -0.41
N VAL A 129 1.12 -15.84 -1.70
CA VAL A 129 1.39 -16.93 -2.66
C VAL A 129 2.30 -16.39 -3.76
N ASP A 130 3.47 -17.00 -3.89
CA ASP A 130 4.44 -16.65 -4.93
C ASP A 130 3.90 -17.01 -6.31
N MET A 131 4.19 -16.18 -7.30
CA MET A 131 3.84 -16.40 -8.69
C MET A 131 4.28 -17.78 -9.21
N LYS A 132 5.41 -18.32 -8.71
CA LYS A 132 5.93 -19.64 -9.12
C LYS A 132 5.20 -20.82 -8.47
N SER A 133 4.47 -20.56 -7.38
CA SER A 133 3.73 -21.59 -6.64
C SER A 133 2.30 -21.77 -7.13
N CYS A 134 1.90 -21.09 -8.21
CA CYS A 134 0.56 -21.17 -8.75
C CYS A 134 0.56 -21.15 -10.28
N LEU A 135 -0.51 -21.73 -10.84
CA LEU A 135 -0.86 -21.60 -12.25
C LEU A 135 -2.07 -20.70 -12.36
N TYR A 136 -2.05 -19.78 -13.28
CA TYR A 136 -3.17 -18.86 -13.52
C TYR A 136 -3.36 -18.67 -15.03
N ASP A 137 -4.50 -18.18 -15.45
CA ASP A 137 -4.75 -17.87 -16.85
C ASP A 137 -3.79 -16.76 -17.32
N PRO A 138 -2.85 -17.04 -18.24
CA PRO A 138 -1.90 -16.03 -18.70
C PRO A 138 -2.56 -14.92 -19.52
N TYR A 139 -3.81 -15.07 -19.92
CA TYR A 139 -4.52 -14.14 -20.81
C TYR A 139 -5.34 -13.10 -20.08
N PHE A 140 -5.45 -13.15 -18.74
CA PHE A 140 -6.19 -12.13 -18.01
C PHE A 140 -5.61 -10.73 -18.27
N ARG A 141 -6.48 -9.72 -18.35
CA ARG A 141 -6.13 -8.33 -18.65
C ARG A 141 -6.56 -7.34 -17.57
N LYS A 142 -7.48 -7.74 -16.72
CA LYS A 142 -8.04 -6.87 -15.68
C LYS A 142 -7.28 -7.00 -14.37
N HIS A 143 -7.17 -5.89 -13.64
CA HIS A 143 -6.51 -5.87 -12.33
C HIS A 143 -7.26 -6.70 -11.27
N ASP A 144 -8.59 -6.79 -11.38
CA ASP A 144 -9.45 -7.55 -10.49
C ASP A 144 -9.52 -9.05 -10.80
N MET A 145 -8.79 -9.50 -11.82
CA MET A 145 -8.79 -10.90 -12.29
C MET A 145 -10.19 -11.43 -12.68
N SER A 146 -11.20 -10.57 -12.89
CA SER A 146 -12.55 -11.00 -13.23
C SER A 146 -12.66 -11.71 -14.58
N ASP A 147 -11.67 -11.55 -15.45
CA ASP A 147 -11.52 -12.20 -16.75
C ASP A 147 -10.58 -13.42 -16.71
N CYS A 148 -10.00 -13.74 -15.54
CA CYS A 148 -9.18 -14.92 -15.33
C CYS A 148 -10.07 -16.18 -15.39
N ARG A 149 -9.72 -17.15 -16.21
CA ARG A 149 -10.53 -18.36 -16.38
C ARG A 149 -10.27 -19.42 -15.34
N TYR A 150 -9.03 -19.49 -14.83
CA TYR A 150 -8.64 -20.44 -13.80
C TYR A 150 -7.47 -19.92 -12.97
N TRP A 151 -7.44 -20.38 -11.73
CA TRP A 151 -6.33 -20.20 -10.81
C TRP A 151 -6.07 -21.52 -10.09
N TRP A 152 -4.84 -21.96 -10.03
CA TRP A 152 -4.45 -23.26 -9.52
C TRP A 152 -3.26 -23.11 -8.60
N THR A 153 -3.33 -23.66 -7.39
CA THR A 153 -2.23 -23.72 -6.43
C THR A 153 -1.99 -25.14 -5.97
N ARG A 154 -0.74 -25.46 -5.70
CA ARG A 154 -0.33 -26.74 -5.14
C ARG A 154 0.08 -26.55 -3.70
N GLN A 155 -0.39 -27.43 -2.82
CA GLN A 155 -0.01 -27.54 -1.42
C GLN A 155 0.52 -28.94 -1.16
N PHE A 156 1.46 -29.04 -0.20
CA PHE A 156 2.05 -30.31 0.17
C PHE A 156 1.64 -30.63 1.61
N PHE A 157 1.06 -31.80 1.81
CA PHE A 157 0.63 -32.30 3.11
C PHE A 157 1.30 -33.64 3.38
N ASP A 158 1.53 -33.97 4.67
CA ASP A 158 1.81 -35.34 5.08
C ASP A 158 0.59 -36.23 4.80
N LYS A 159 0.82 -37.52 4.49
CA LYS A 159 -0.27 -38.45 4.19
C LYS A 159 -1.29 -38.57 5.29
N ASN A 160 -0.85 -38.56 6.55
CA ASN A 160 -1.75 -38.66 7.70
C ASN A 160 -2.57 -37.38 7.86
N GLU A 161 -1.91 -36.22 7.75
CA GLU A 161 -2.58 -34.91 7.80
C GLU A 161 -3.61 -34.79 6.66
N ALA A 162 -3.26 -35.20 5.46
CA ALA A 162 -4.15 -35.21 4.33
C ALA A 162 -5.35 -36.16 4.53
N GLY A 163 -5.12 -37.33 5.12
CA GLY A 163 -6.17 -38.29 5.46
C GLY A 163 -7.11 -37.76 6.55
N ASP A 164 -6.60 -36.95 7.47
CA ASP A 164 -7.43 -36.31 8.50
C ASP A 164 -8.27 -35.16 7.94
N LEU A 165 -7.74 -34.41 6.96
CA LEU A 165 -8.46 -33.36 6.24
C LEU A 165 -9.61 -33.92 5.37
N TYR A 166 -9.41 -35.11 4.81
CA TYR A 166 -10.40 -35.78 3.92
C TYR A 166 -10.69 -37.21 4.41
N PRO A 167 -11.46 -37.38 5.48
CA PRO A 167 -11.72 -38.68 6.10
C PRO A 167 -12.37 -39.70 5.14
N GLU A 168 -13.20 -39.20 4.22
CA GLU A 168 -13.89 -40.03 3.21
C GLU A 168 -12.91 -40.73 2.25
N PHE A 169 -11.75 -40.12 2.02
CA PHE A 169 -10.71 -40.61 1.10
C PHE A 169 -9.46 -41.11 1.82
N ARG A 170 -9.51 -41.28 3.14
CA ARG A 170 -8.34 -41.60 3.98
C ARG A 170 -7.59 -42.83 3.50
N ASP A 171 -8.29 -43.92 3.28
CA ASP A 171 -7.68 -45.20 2.88
C ASP A 171 -7.00 -45.08 1.51
N GLU A 172 -7.60 -44.35 0.61
CA GLU A 172 -7.07 -44.06 -0.71
C GLU A 172 -5.82 -43.21 -0.63
N ILE A 173 -5.85 -42.13 0.15
CA ILE A 173 -4.72 -41.21 0.38
C ILE A 173 -3.51 -41.95 0.97
N LEU A 174 -3.75 -42.81 1.97
CA LEU A 174 -2.68 -43.58 2.60
C LEU A 174 -2.06 -44.64 1.67
N SER A 175 -2.84 -45.15 0.70
CA SER A 175 -2.38 -46.13 -0.30
C SER A 175 -1.50 -45.54 -1.40
N LEU A 176 -1.53 -44.21 -1.61
CA LEU A 176 -0.78 -43.57 -2.67
C LEU A 176 0.72 -43.70 -2.43
N PRO A 177 1.54 -43.93 -3.48
CA PRO A 177 2.98 -43.96 -3.35
C PRO A 177 3.52 -42.59 -2.92
N ALA A 178 4.44 -42.57 -1.97
CA ALA A 178 5.12 -41.36 -1.55
C ALA A 178 5.95 -40.76 -2.68
N GLY A 179 5.98 -39.44 -2.78
CA GLY A 179 6.81 -38.74 -3.76
C GLY A 179 6.26 -38.74 -5.20
N THR A 180 4.99 -39.06 -5.40
CA THR A 180 4.28 -39.00 -6.73
C THR A 180 4.09 -37.57 -7.26
N TYR A 181 4.62 -36.58 -6.59
CA TYR A 181 4.52 -35.18 -6.94
C TYR A 181 5.58 -34.66 -7.92
N ARG A 182 6.45 -35.52 -8.46
CA ARG A 182 7.32 -35.18 -9.60
C ARG A 182 6.48 -35.03 -10.86
N ASP A 183 5.75 -33.96 -10.92
CA ASP A 183 4.93 -33.64 -12.07
C ASP A 183 5.49 -32.38 -12.72
N ASP A 184 5.73 -32.45 -14.02
CA ASP A 184 6.21 -31.34 -14.86
C ASP A 184 5.20 -30.17 -14.94
N LYS A 185 4.01 -30.30 -14.37
CA LYS A 185 2.98 -29.26 -14.34
C LYS A 185 3.41 -28.03 -13.56
N PHE A 186 4.22 -28.20 -12.49
CA PHE A 186 4.76 -27.10 -11.72
C PHE A 186 6.28 -27.01 -11.89
N TYR A 187 6.73 -25.89 -12.40
CA TYR A 187 8.14 -25.65 -12.69
C TYR A 187 9.01 -25.61 -11.43
N TYR A 188 8.44 -25.22 -10.29
CA TYR A 188 9.18 -25.02 -9.04
C TYR A 188 8.67 -25.92 -7.93
N MET A 189 9.56 -26.74 -7.44
CA MET A 189 9.40 -27.50 -6.23
C MET A 189 10.65 -27.33 -5.38
N PRO A 190 10.54 -26.86 -4.13
CA PRO A 190 11.70 -26.75 -3.25
C PRO A 190 12.35 -28.12 -3.02
N GLU A 191 13.62 -28.27 -3.35
CA GLU A 191 14.37 -29.52 -3.14
C GLU A 191 14.34 -29.99 -1.69
N VAL A 192 14.25 -29.05 -0.76
CA VAL A 192 14.16 -29.31 0.69
C VAL A 192 12.98 -30.22 1.04
N TYR A 193 11.82 -30.03 0.38
CA TYR A 193 10.66 -30.89 0.60
C TYR A 193 10.88 -32.32 0.11
N GLN A 194 11.66 -32.49 -0.96
CA GLN A 194 11.95 -33.82 -1.51
C GLN A 194 12.85 -34.66 -0.58
N ILE A 195 13.79 -34.01 0.10
CA ILE A 195 14.81 -34.68 0.92
C ILE A 195 14.30 -34.90 2.34
N GLN A 196 13.65 -33.89 2.94
CA GLN A 196 13.24 -33.91 4.36
C GLN A 196 11.89 -34.58 4.61
N PHE A 197 11.00 -34.59 3.61
CA PHE A 197 9.63 -35.07 3.75
C PHE A 197 9.26 -36.05 2.64
N PRO A 198 9.76 -37.29 2.69
CA PRO A 198 9.50 -38.29 1.64
C PRO A 198 8.02 -38.72 1.57
N ASN A 199 7.23 -38.48 2.62
CA ASN A 199 5.82 -38.86 2.69
C ASN A 199 4.84 -37.77 2.25
N LEU A 200 5.33 -36.66 1.68
CA LEU A 200 4.46 -35.59 1.22
C LEU A 200 3.67 -35.99 -0.02
N ILE A 201 2.42 -35.56 -0.02
CA ILE A 201 1.49 -35.67 -1.14
C ILE A 201 1.13 -34.27 -1.61
N ALA A 202 1.08 -34.08 -2.93
CA ALA A 202 0.64 -32.84 -3.56
C ALA A 202 -0.88 -32.81 -3.70
N PHE A 203 -1.50 -31.83 -3.11
CA PHE A 203 -2.88 -31.45 -3.33
C PHE A 203 -2.93 -30.26 -4.26
N ASP A 204 -3.63 -30.41 -5.36
CA ASP A 204 -3.86 -29.38 -6.35
C ASP A 204 -5.25 -28.78 -6.11
N GLU A 205 -5.28 -27.54 -5.73
CA GLU A 205 -6.50 -26.76 -5.55
C GLU A 205 -6.73 -25.93 -6.82
N TYR A 206 -7.73 -26.32 -7.59
CA TYR A 206 -8.09 -25.73 -8.88
C TYR A 206 -9.38 -24.94 -8.77
N TRP A 207 -9.27 -23.64 -9.02
CA TRP A 207 -10.38 -22.72 -9.06
C TRP A 207 -10.66 -22.34 -10.51
N TYR A 208 -11.92 -22.41 -10.93
CA TYR A 208 -12.29 -22.08 -12.30
C TYR A 208 -13.58 -21.29 -12.39
N LEU A 209 -13.62 -20.42 -13.40
CA LEU A 209 -14.77 -19.60 -13.70
C LEU A 209 -15.79 -20.42 -14.50
N THR A 210 -17.02 -20.43 -14.05
CA THR A 210 -18.17 -21.03 -14.73
C THR A 210 -19.35 -20.05 -14.69
N SER A 211 -20.47 -20.43 -15.23
CA SER A 211 -21.72 -19.65 -15.14
C SER A 211 -22.79 -20.43 -14.42
N ARG A 212 -23.53 -19.76 -13.54
CA ARG A 212 -24.76 -20.27 -12.94
C ARG A 212 -25.95 -19.43 -13.35
N GLU A 213 -27.11 -20.03 -13.46
CA GLU A 213 -28.36 -19.31 -13.63
C GLU A 213 -28.77 -18.75 -12.26
N ALA A 214 -28.80 -17.43 -12.13
CA ALA A 214 -29.29 -16.76 -10.93
C ALA A 214 -30.69 -16.20 -11.19
N THR A 215 -31.60 -16.42 -10.26
CA THR A 215 -32.97 -15.92 -10.31
C THR A 215 -33.06 -14.66 -9.44
N TYR A 216 -33.56 -13.59 -10.01
CA TYR A 216 -33.75 -12.32 -9.32
C TYR A 216 -35.24 -12.00 -9.19
N LEU A 217 -35.62 -11.54 -8.01
CA LEU A 217 -36.90 -10.91 -7.75
C LEU A 217 -36.69 -9.39 -7.85
N VAL A 218 -37.38 -8.78 -8.78
CA VAL A 218 -37.36 -7.33 -8.98
C VAL A 218 -38.73 -6.78 -8.62
N ASP A 219 -38.78 -5.89 -7.65
CA ASP A 219 -39.99 -5.14 -7.34
C ASP A 219 -40.17 -4.04 -8.40
N LYS A 220 -41.36 -3.98 -8.98
CA LYS A 220 -41.69 -3.03 -10.05
C LYS A 220 -41.93 -1.61 -9.56
N GLU A 221 -42.24 -1.43 -8.27
CA GLU A 221 -42.53 -0.11 -7.69
C GLU A 221 -41.28 0.53 -7.10
N SER A 222 -40.49 -0.25 -6.35
CA SER A 222 -39.26 0.26 -5.72
C SER A 222 -38.01 0.09 -6.60
N GLU A 223 -38.10 -0.67 -7.70
CA GLU A 223 -36.98 -1.11 -8.54
C GLU A 223 -35.90 -1.89 -7.75
N GLU A 224 -36.21 -2.33 -6.52
CA GLU A 224 -35.31 -3.13 -5.73
C GLU A 224 -35.18 -4.53 -6.33
N CYS A 225 -33.94 -5.01 -6.41
CA CYS A 225 -33.59 -6.30 -6.97
C CYS A 225 -32.95 -7.19 -5.88
N GLN A 226 -33.55 -8.34 -5.62
CA GLN A 226 -33.03 -9.31 -4.65
C GLN A 226 -32.80 -10.66 -5.34
N GLU A 227 -31.64 -11.27 -5.07
CA GLU A 227 -31.32 -12.61 -5.55
C GLU A 227 -32.12 -13.65 -4.76
N TRP A 228 -32.84 -14.51 -5.47
CA TRP A 228 -33.58 -15.61 -4.89
C TRP A 228 -32.68 -16.84 -4.72
N THR A 229 -32.54 -17.32 -3.49
CA THR A 229 -31.71 -18.49 -3.14
C THR A 229 -32.52 -19.71 -2.73
N GLY A 230 -33.86 -19.61 -2.70
CA GLY A 230 -34.77 -20.72 -2.37
C GLY A 230 -35.18 -21.57 -3.58
N ASP A 231 -35.95 -22.62 -3.33
CA ASP A 231 -36.43 -23.51 -4.36
C ASP A 231 -37.44 -22.85 -5.30
N GLU A 232 -37.54 -23.36 -6.53
CA GLU A 232 -38.50 -22.83 -7.52
C GLU A 232 -39.98 -23.05 -7.09
N GLU A 233 -40.26 -24.06 -6.28
CA GLU A 233 -41.60 -24.29 -5.74
C GLU A 233 -41.99 -23.20 -4.75
N GLN A 234 -41.09 -22.86 -3.83
CA GLN A 234 -41.29 -21.76 -2.89
C GLN A 234 -41.47 -20.41 -3.61
N LEU A 235 -40.71 -20.21 -4.69
CA LEU A 235 -40.84 -19.01 -5.52
C LEU A 235 -42.27 -18.93 -6.14
N ARG A 236 -42.78 -20.04 -6.67
CA ARG A 236 -44.15 -20.11 -7.24
C ARG A 236 -45.22 -19.84 -6.20
N ASP A 237 -45.01 -20.33 -4.97
CA ASP A 237 -45.95 -20.12 -3.88
C ASP A 237 -45.96 -18.65 -3.42
N ILE A 238 -44.79 -18.05 -3.27
CA ILE A 238 -44.68 -16.61 -2.95
C ILE A 238 -45.34 -15.75 -4.03
N MET A 239 -45.12 -16.07 -5.31
CA MET A 239 -45.75 -15.34 -6.40
C MET A 239 -47.28 -15.44 -6.44
N ARG A 240 -47.86 -16.48 -5.79
CA ARG A 240 -49.31 -16.67 -5.65
C ARG A 240 -49.87 -16.01 -4.39
N MET A 241 -49.03 -15.72 -3.40
CA MET A 241 -49.46 -15.04 -2.18
C MET A 241 -49.97 -13.64 -2.47
N LYS A 242 -50.91 -13.19 -1.66
CA LYS A 242 -51.40 -11.80 -1.69
C LYS A 242 -50.64 -10.99 -0.66
N ASP A 243 -50.28 -9.78 -1.04
CA ASP A 243 -49.68 -8.83 -0.12
C ASP A 243 -50.64 -8.55 1.04
N PRO A 244 -50.18 -8.71 2.30
CA PRO A 244 -51.02 -8.46 3.48
C PRO A 244 -51.49 -6.99 3.57
N ASN A 245 -50.78 -6.04 2.96
CA ASN A 245 -51.12 -4.62 3.04
C ASN A 245 -52.17 -4.20 2.01
N ASP A 246 -52.04 -4.65 0.74
CA ASP A 246 -52.85 -4.16 -0.36
C ASP A 246 -53.78 -5.23 -0.96
N GLY A 247 -53.65 -6.50 -0.53
CA GLY A 247 -54.44 -7.64 -1.05
C GLY A 247 -54.15 -7.98 -2.52
N ILE A 248 -53.15 -7.38 -3.13
CA ILE A 248 -52.73 -7.58 -4.53
C ILE A 248 -51.81 -8.81 -4.58
N GLU A 249 -51.97 -9.67 -5.60
CA GLU A 249 -51.07 -10.80 -5.80
C GLU A 249 -49.64 -10.32 -6.03
N MET A 250 -48.65 -10.93 -5.32
CA MET A 250 -47.20 -10.60 -5.43
C MET A 250 -46.69 -10.70 -6.87
N ARG A 251 -47.27 -11.56 -7.70
CA ARG A 251 -46.98 -11.67 -9.12
C ARG A 251 -47.16 -10.35 -9.92
N LYS A 252 -48.05 -9.48 -9.44
CA LYS A 252 -48.25 -8.17 -10.11
C LYS A 252 -47.20 -7.15 -9.71
N LYS A 253 -46.69 -7.22 -8.48
CA LYS A 253 -45.67 -6.34 -7.92
C LYS A 253 -44.27 -6.81 -8.28
N LEU A 254 -44.00 -8.12 -8.17
CA LEU A 254 -42.69 -8.69 -8.42
C LEU A 254 -42.55 -9.22 -9.86
N SER A 255 -41.37 -9.05 -10.43
CA SER A 255 -40.96 -9.73 -11.66
C SER A 255 -39.79 -10.67 -11.38
N VAL A 256 -39.80 -11.83 -12.02
CA VAL A 256 -38.72 -12.81 -11.95
C VAL A 256 -37.83 -12.65 -13.17
N VAL A 257 -36.57 -12.38 -12.95
CA VAL A 257 -35.55 -12.27 -14.01
C VAL A 257 -34.51 -13.36 -13.79
N LYS A 258 -34.34 -14.24 -14.77
CA LYS A 258 -33.28 -15.26 -14.78
C LYS A 258 -32.11 -14.74 -15.60
N GLN A 259 -30.93 -14.73 -15.02
CA GLN A 259 -29.72 -14.24 -15.68
C GLN A 259 -28.55 -15.19 -15.38
N ALA A 260 -27.76 -15.50 -16.42
CA ALA A 260 -26.51 -16.22 -16.23
C ALA A 260 -25.49 -15.31 -15.54
N ARG A 261 -24.97 -15.75 -14.40
CA ARG A 261 -23.91 -15.05 -13.66
C ARG A 261 -22.64 -15.87 -13.64
N PRO A 262 -21.49 -15.21 -13.82
CA PRO A 262 -20.20 -15.85 -13.59
C PRO A 262 -20.10 -16.24 -12.11
N THR A 263 -19.64 -17.44 -11.84
CA THR A 263 -19.36 -17.96 -10.51
C THR A 263 -18.08 -18.77 -10.53
N VAL A 264 -17.40 -18.83 -9.41
CA VAL A 264 -16.15 -19.57 -9.26
C VAL A 264 -16.41 -20.85 -8.48
N ARG A 265 -15.97 -22.00 -9.02
CA ARG A 265 -16.02 -23.31 -8.36
C ARG A 265 -14.63 -23.73 -7.92
N ARG A 266 -14.58 -24.59 -6.89
CA ARG A 266 -13.35 -25.21 -6.39
C ARG A 266 -13.34 -26.69 -6.70
N THR A 267 -12.23 -27.17 -7.25
CA THR A 267 -11.95 -28.59 -7.45
C THR A 267 -10.65 -28.94 -6.76
N ILE A 268 -10.65 -30.00 -6.00
CA ILE A 268 -9.45 -30.54 -5.35
C ILE A 268 -9.05 -31.80 -6.12
N VAL A 269 -7.81 -31.80 -6.57
CA VAL A 269 -7.22 -32.89 -7.36
C VAL A 269 -6.05 -33.48 -6.59
N LEU A 270 -6.04 -34.78 -6.45
CA LEU A 270 -4.99 -35.55 -5.84
C LEU A 270 -4.51 -36.60 -6.84
N ASN A 271 -3.25 -36.59 -7.20
CA ASN A 271 -2.64 -37.55 -8.12
C ASN A 271 -3.48 -37.78 -9.41
N ASP A 272 -3.82 -36.65 -10.08
CA ASP A 272 -4.64 -36.61 -11.31
C ASP A 272 -6.09 -37.08 -11.17
N ARG A 273 -6.55 -37.33 -9.94
CA ARG A 273 -7.93 -37.69 -9.65
C ARG A 273 -8.67 -36.55 -8.94
N VAL A 274 -9.85 -36.25 -9.41
CA VAL A 274 -10.74 -35.28 -8.76
C VAL A 274 -11.30 -35.91 -7.49
N MET A 275 -10.98 -35.31 -6.34
CA MET A 275 -11.50 -35.72 -5.03
C MET A 275 -12.81 -35.01 -4.70
N VAL A 276 -12.84 -33.70 -4.91
CA VAL A 276 -13.98 -32.85 -4.60
C VAL A 276 -14.16 -31.83 -5.73
N ASP A 277 -15.40 -31.63 -6.17
CA ASP A 277 -15.82 -30.53 -7.05
C ASP A 277 -17.05 -29.86 -6.44
N GLU A 278 -16.86 -28.67 -5.90
CA GLU A 278 -17.91 -27.98 -5.15
C GLU A 278 -18.05 -26.51 -5.56
N ALA A 279 -19.17 -25.92 -5.21
CA ALA A 279 -19.32 -24.48 -5.26
C ALA A 279 -18.31 -23.83 -4.31
N ASN A 280 -17.98 -22.55 -4.56
CA ASN A 280 -17.02 -21.84 -3.71
C ASN A 280 -17.39 -21.95 -2.23
N PRO A 281 -16.58 -22.61 -1.37
CA PRO A 281 -16.89 -22.84 0.04
C PRO A 281 -16.96 -21.54 0.85
N LEU A 282 -16.42 -20.43 0.34
CA LEU A 282 -16.55 -19.11 0.95
C LEU A 282 -17.88 -18.44 0.64
N GLY A 283 -18.70 -19.05 -0.23
CA GLY A 283 -20.02 -18.55 -0.62
C GLY A 283 -19.98 -17.29 -1.47
N ILE A 284 -18.88 -16.98 -2.12
CA ILE A 284 -18.68 -15.83 -2.99
C ILE A 284 -18.54 -16.26 -4.46
N ASP A 285 -18.85 -15.35 -5.38
CA ASP A 285 -18.76 -15.63 -6.83
C ASP A 285 -17.39 -15.23 -7.44
N LYS A 286 -16.40 -14.91 -6.59
CA LYS A 286 -15.06 -14.47 -6.98
C LYS A 286 -13.99 -15.47 -6.56
N TYR A 287 -12.80 -15.36 -7.15
CA TYR A 287 -11.63 -16.08 -6.65
C TYR A 287 -11.27 -15.62 -5.23
N PRO A 288 -10.85 -16.52 -4.34
CA PRO A 288 -10.36 -16.14 -3.00
C PRO A 288 -8.95 -15.56 -3.04
N VAL A 289 -8.58 -14.96 -4.16
CA VAL A 289 -7.24 -14.50 -4.46
C VAL A 289 -7.30 -13.09 -5.02
N THR A 290 -6.39 -12.26 -4.55
CA THR A 290 -6.19 -10.90 -5.07
C THR A 290 -4.77 -10.76 -5.58
N ALA A 291 -4.60 -10.22 -6.80
CA ALA A 291 -3.30 -10.03 -7.43
C ALA A 291 -2.68 -8.69 -7.02
N CYS A 292 -1.46 -8.72 -6.50
CA CYS A 292 -0.62 -7.53 -6.30
C CYS A 292 0.31 -7.38 -7.50
N LEU A 293 0.05 -6.36 -8.32
CA LEU A 293 0.71 -6.13 -9.59
C LEU A 293 1.87 -5.14 -9.46
N GLY A 294 2.98 -5.42 -10.14
CA GLY A 294 4.03 -4.47 -10.41
C GLY A 294 3.73 -3.65 -11.66
N TYR A 295 4.70 -3.55 -12.58
CA TYR A 295 4.43 -3.00 -13.91
C TYR A 295 3.67 -4.03 -14.72
N PHE A 296 2.42 -3.74 -15.01
CA PHE A 296 1.49 -4.62 -15.72
C PHE A 296 1.18 -4.08 -17.10
N ASN A 297 1.48 -4.89 -18.12
CA ASN A 297 1.21 -4.54 -19.51
C ASN A 297 0.36 -5.66 -20.17
N PRO A 298 -0.97 -5.60 -20.08
CA PRO A 298 -1.86 -6.67 -20.52
C PRO A 298 -1.85 -6.93 -22.03
N ASP A 299 -1.57 -5.91 -22.82
CA ASP A 299 -1.71 -5.95 -24.29
C ASP A 299 -0.43 -6.39 -25.02
N THR A 300 0.65 -6.67 -24.30
CA THR A 300 1.89 -7.11 -24.92
C THR A 300 1.78 -8.56 -25.44
N PRO A 301 2.22 -8.85 -26.67
CA PRO A 301 2.29 -10.21 -27.18
C PRO A 301 3.41 -11.04 -26.52
N TYR A 302 4.32 -10.40 -25.81
CA TYR A 302 5.48 -11.03 -25.18
C TYR A 302 5.23 -11.29 -23.70
N TYR A 303 4.90 -12.53 -23.35
CA TYR A 303 4.57 -12.89 -21.95
C TYR A 303 5.67 -12.58 -20.93
N ALA A 304 6.94 -12.65 -21.34
CA ALA A 304 8.06 -12.31 -20.45
C ALA A 304 8.00 -10.87 -19.93
N TYR A 305 7.33 -9.97 -20.65
CA TYR A 305 7.25 -8.55 -20.34
C TYR A 305 5.88 -8.12 -19.83
N LYS A 306 4.93 -9.04 -19.71
CA LYS A 306 3.58 -8.73 -19.23
C LYS A 306 3.59 -8.26 -17.76
N PHE A 307 4.38 -8.92 -16.93
CA PHE A 307 4.60 -8.57 -15.53
C PHE A 307 6.08 -8.28 -15.31
N ARG A 308 6.39 -7.12 -14.75
CA ARG A 308 7.76 -6.73 -14.45
C ARG A 308 7.82 -6.06 -13.08
N GLY A 309 8.86 -6.41 -12.32
CA GLY A 309 9.26 -5.69 -11.13
C GLY A 309 10.50 -4.82 -11.41
N ILE A 310 10.88 -4.00 -10.45
CA ILE A 310 12.10 -3.19 -10.47
C ILE A 310 13.34 -4.08 -10.63
N ALA A 311 13.33 -5.27 -10.00
CA ALA A 311 14.43 -6.21 -10.06
C ALA A 311 14.83 -6.55 -11.51
N ARG A 312 13.85 -6.80 -12.37
CA ARG A 312 14.10 -7.17 -13.77
C ARG A 312 14.79 -6.08 -14.55
N ASP A 313 14.33 -4.84 -14.35
CA ASP A 313 14.87 -3.70 -15.10
C ASP A 313 16.32 -3.37 -14.65
N CYS A 314 16.67 -3.71 -13.41
CA CYS A 314 18.02 -3.49 -12.85
C CYS A 314 19.01 -4.63 -13.11
N ARG A 315 18.58 -5.83 -13.55
CA ARG A 315 19.46 -7.01 -13.65
C ARG A 315 20.71 -6.79 -14.49
N ASP A 316 20.55 -6.25 -15.70
CA ASP A 316 21.66 -6.10 -16.63
C ASP A 316 22.67 -5.07 -16.11
N ALA A 317 22.19 -3.95 -15.54
CA ALA A 317 23.04 -2.94 -14.96
C ALA A 317 23.80 -3.47 -13.72
N GLN A 318 23.12 -4.23 -12.86
CA GLN A 318 23.72 -4.87 -11.68
C GLN A 318 24.78 -5.90 -12.07
N TYR A 319 24.51 -6.70 -13.10
CA TYR A 319 25.50 -7.64 -13.61
C TYR A 319 26.74 -6.94 -14.14
N CYS A 320 26.57 -5.93 -14.97
CA CYS A 320 27.68 -5.14 -15.49
C CYS A 320 28.48 -4.51 -14.34
N PHE A 321 27.80 -3.96 -13.34
CA PHE A 321 28.43 -3.37 -12.16
C PHE A 321 29.30 -4.40 -11.43
N ASN A 322 28.77 -5.59 -11.11
CA ASN A 322 29.52 -6.64 -10.43
C ASN A 322 30.75 -7.06 -11.26
N ARG A 323 30.58 -7.25 -12.56
CA ARG A 323 31.66 -7.64 -13.45
C ARG A 323 32.78 -6.61 -13.50
N PHE A 324 32.43 -5.33 -13.57
CA PHE A 324 33.42 -4.26 -13.54
C PHE A 324 34.13 -4.19 -12.19
N GLN A 325 33.40 -4.32 -11.08
CA GLN A 325 34.01 -4.34 -9.75
C GLN A 325 35.02 -5.48 -9.58
N VAL A 326 34.64 -6.69 -9.95
CA VAL A 326 35.53 -7.87 -9.87
C VAL A 326 36.76 -7.68 -10.76
N ASN A 327 36.57 -7.22 -12.00
CA ASN A 327 37.69 -6.95 -12.91
C ASN A 327 38.64 -5.88 -12.35
N GLY A 328 38.10 -4.83 -11.73
CA GLY A 328 38.90 -3.80 -11.08
C GLY A 328 39.72 -4.33 -9.90
N MET A 329 39.10 -5.17 -9.06
CA MET A 329 39.81 -5.85 -7.96
C MET A 329 40.93 -6.75 -8.49
N ASP A 330 40.63 -7.58 -9.50
CA ASP A 330 41.61 -8.44 -10.14
C ASP A 330 42.81 -7.67 -10.71
N GLN A 331 42.55 -6.50 -11.35
CA GLN A 331 43.63 -5.64 -11.87
C GLN A 331 44.49 -5.06 -10.74
N VAL A 332 43.87 -4.61 -9.65
CA VAL A 332 44.62 -4.09 -8.49
C VAL A 332 45.45 -5.17 -7.82
N GLU A 333 44.86 -6.38 -7.64
CA GLU A 333 45.58 -7.53 -7.08
C GLU A 333 46.76 -7.96 -8.00
N ALA A 334 46.52 -7.99 -9.31
CA ALA A 334 47.55 -8.37 -10.28
C ALA A 334 48.76 -7.42 -10.28
N GLN A 335 48.56 -6.13 -10.01
CA GLN A 335 49.64 -5.17 -9.88
C GLN A 335 50.61 -5.48 -8.75
N GLN A 336 50.10 -6.09 -7.65
CA GLN A 336 50.91 -6.37 -6.47
C GLN A 336 51.68 -7.70 -6.55
N MET A 337 51.23 -8.61 -7.43
CA MET A 337 51.66 -10.02 -7.37
C MET A 337 52.54 -10.47 -8.55
N GLY A 338 52.56 -9.73 -9.65
CA GLY A 338 53.26 -10.14 -10.85
C GLY A 338 54.77 -9.93 -10.78
N ILE A 339 55.56 -11.01 -10.97
CA ILE A 339 57.00 -10.93 -11.14
C ILE A 339 57.37 -11.56 -12.47
N LYS A 340 58.17 -10.84 -13.26
CA LYS A 340 58.77 -11.33 -14.49
C LYS A 340 60.21 -11.73 -14.14
N MET A 341 60.60 -12.96 -14.44
CA MET A 341 61.96 -13.45 -14.19
C MET A 341 62.42 -14.41 -15.26
N GLU A 342 63.71 -14.47 -15.47
CA GLU A 342 64.35 -15.53 -16.27
C GLU A 342 64.39 -16.84 -15.48
N LYS A 343 64.32 -17.94 -16.16
CA LYS A 343 64.40 -19.28 -15.55
C LYS A 343 65.73 -19.45 -14.81
N GLY A 344 65.69 -19.69 -13.52
CA GLY A 344 66.88 -19.87 -12.69
C GLY A 344 67.46 -18.59 -12.09
N ALA A 345 66.76 -17.44 -12.20
CA ALA A 345 67.20 -16.16 -11.62
C ALA A 345 67.14 -16.13 -10.10
N LEU A 346 66.25 -16.91 -9.46
CA LEU A 346 66.16 -17.02 -8.00
C LEU A 346 66.99 -18.18 -7.47
N VAL A 347 67.54 -18.00 -6.26
CA VAL A 347 68.25 -19.06 -5.51
C VAL A 347 67.29 -20.15 -5.09
N THR A 348 66.14 -19.77 -4.62
CA THR A 348 65.05 -20.65 -4.22
C THR A 348 63.83 -20.36 -5.14
N PRO A 349 63.46 -21.26 -6.06
CA PRO A 349 62.31 -21.03 -6.96
C PRO A 349 61.00 -20.78 -6.20
N ASP A 350 60.81 -21.38 -5.02
CA ASP A 350 59.60 -21.22 -4.20
C ASP A 350 59.44 -19.85 -3.57
N ASP A 351 60.52 -19.02 -3.49
CA ASP A 351 60.44 -17.64 -3.05
C ASP A 351 59.54 -16.80 -3.97
N SER A 352 59.35 -17.22 -5.24
CA SER A 352 58.45 -16.58 -6.15
C SER A 352 56.97 -16.70 -5.73
N LEU A 353 56.64 -17.70 -4.93
CA LEU A 353 55.29 -17.98 -4.44
C LEU A 353 54.98 -17.20 -3.15
N ASN A 354 55.99 -16.70 -2.43
CA ASN A 354 55.80 -15.94 -1.22
C ASN A 354 55.21 -14.58 -1.55
N GLN A 355 54.09 -14.25 -0.92
CA GLN A 355 53.39 -12.99 -1.12
C GLN A 355 53.34 -12.19 0.18
N GLY A 356 53.33 -10.86 0.10
CA GLY A 356 53.14 -9.98 1.25
C GLY A 356 54.16 -8.84 1.36
N ASN A 357 53.90 -7.93 2.30
CA ASN A 357 54.81 -6.83 2.62
C ASN A 357 56.10 -7.35 3.29
N GLY A 358 57.26 -6.85 2.87
CA GLY A 358 58.52 -7.29 3.41
C GLY A 358 59.18 -8.48 2.67
N ARG A 359 58.64 -8.84 1.52
CA ARG A 359 59.16 -9.91 0.68
C ARG A 359 60.60 -9.61 0.24
N VAL A 360 61.50 -10.55 0.46
CA VAL A 360 62.89 -10.53 0.01
C VAL A 360 63.09 -11.63 -1.01
N LEU A 361 63.49 -11.25 -2.23
CA LEU A 361 63.85 -12.19 -3.29
C LEU A 361 65.38 -12.28 -3.37
N VAL A 362 65.93 -13.46 -3.17
CA VAL A 362 67.39 -13.68 -3.28
C VAL A 362 67.65 -14.16 -4.71
N THR A 363 68.43 -13.36 -5.45
CA THR A 363 68.80 -13.69 -6.83
C THR A 363 70.17 -14.35 -6.87
N GLN A 364 70.42 -15.15 -7.92
CA GLN A 364 71.76 -15.69 -8.15
C GLN A 364 72.73 -14.60 -8.56
N PRO A 365 74.06 -14.74 -8.28
CA PRO A 365 75.05 -13.75 -8.64
C PRO A 365 74.99 -13.42 -10.13
N GLY A 366 74.85 -12.13 -10.46
CA GLY A 366 74.77 -11.63 -11.85
C GLY A 366 73.37 -11.67 -12.47
N MET A 367 72.34 -12.12 -11.73
CA MET A 367 70.96 -12.24 -12.23
C MET A 367 70.01 -11.17 -11.63
N PHE A 368 70.53 -10.15 -10.96
CA PHE A 368 69.73 -9.12 -10.30
C PHE A 368 68.79 -8.40 -11.27
N ASP A 369 69.32 -8.02 -12.46
CA ASP A 369 68.52 -7.31 -13.49
C ASP A 369 67.56 -8.21 -14.27
N LYS A 370 67.54 -9.53 -13.98
CA LYS A 370 66.71 -10.52 -14.61
C LYS A 370 65.41 -10.84 -13.85
N VAL A 371 65.21 -10.17 -12.76
CA VAL A 371 63.98 -10.25 -11.94
C VAL A 371 63.39 -8.86 -11.88
N ASP A 372 62.24 -8.69 -12.51
CA ASP A 372 61.53 -7.41 -12.55
C ASP A 372 60.06 -7.58 -12.14
N LYS A 373 59.47 -6.51 -11.70
CA LYS A 373 58.00 -6.51 -11.44
C LYS A 373 57.28 -6.53 -12.76
N LEU A 374 56.26 -7.35 -12.86
CA LEU A 374 55.33 -7.27 -13.98
C LEU A 374 54.55 -5.97 -13.87
N HIS A 375 54.88 -4.99 -14.71
CA HIS A 375 54.12 -3.76 -14.80
C HIS A 375 52.78 -4.05 -15.47
N ILE A 376 51.73 -4.00 -14.68
CA ILE A 376 50.35 -4.01 -15.17
C ILE A 376 49.87 -2.57 -14.99
N ASP A 377 49.35 -1.98 -16.04
CA ASP A 377 48.84 -0.63 -15.98
C ASP A 377 47.71 -0.53 -14.95
N PRO A 378 47.68 0.56 -14.15
CA PRO A 378 46.58 0.78 -13.23
C PRO A 378 45.26 0.90 -13.98
N PRO A 379 44.13 0.51 -13.34
CA PRO A 379 42.83 0.66 -13.97
C PRO A 379 42.62 2.10 -14.44
N SER A 380 42.20 2.27 -15.70
CA SER A 380 41.99 3.57 -16.29
C SER A 380 40.99 4.40 -15.45
N PRO A 381 41.19 5.72 -15.29
CA PRO A 381 40.19 6.60 -14.67
C PRO A 381 38.79 6.47 -15.29
N VAL A 382 38.73 6.20 -16.61
CA VAL A 382 37.47 5.95 -17.33
C VAL A 382 36.76 4.71 -16.78
N PHE A 383 37.48 3.70 -16.32
CA PHE A 383 36.93 2.51 -15.72
C PHE A 383 36.21 2.84 -14.39
N LEU A 384 36.81 3.65 -13.54
CA LEU A 384 36.19 4.08 -12.28
C LEU A 384 34.95 4.93 -12.53
N GLN A 385 35.00 5.84 -13.51
CA GLN A 385 33.84 6.62 -13.92
C GLN A 385 32.71 5.74 -14.44
N MET A 386 33.02 4.66 -15.17
CA MET A 386 32.02 3.74 -15.68
C MET A 386 31.28 3.00 -14.53
N VAL A 387 32.00 2.61 -13.48
CA VAL A 387 31.43 1.98 -12.30
C VAL A 387 30.44 2.93 -11.59
N ASP A 388 30.82 4.18 -11.40
CA ASP A 388 29.93 5.19 -10.80
C ASP A 388 28.73 5.50 -11.71
N THR A 389 28.93 5.56 -13.01
CA THR A 389 27.86 5.74 -13.98
C THR A 389 26.86 4.58 -13.93
N LEU A 390 27.32 3.33 -13.90
CA LEU A 390 26.46 2.15 -13.79
C LEU A 390 25.64 2.17 -12.49
N LYS A 391 26.27 2.56 -11.37
CA LYS A 391 25.57 2.73 -10.11
C LYS A 391 24.46 3.77 -10.23
N ASN A 392 24.73 4.92 -10.83
CA ASN A 392 23.74 5.98 -11.03
C ASN A 392 22.61 5.53 -11.95
N TYR A 393 22.90 4.80 -13.04
CA TYR A 393 21.89 4.24 -13.91
C TYR A 393 20.95 3.28 -13.18
N MET A 394 21.45 2.49 -12.24
CA MET A 394 20.60 1.61 -11.43
C MET A 394 19.58 2.41 -10.60
N PHE A 395 20.01 3.53 -10.02
CA PHE A 395 19.10 4.43 -9.29
C PHE A 395 18.07 5.07 -10.22
N GLU A 396 18.49 5.51 -11.41
CA GLU A 396 17.57 6.08 -12.40
C GLU A 396 16.56 5.06 -12.92
N ILE A 397 17.00 3.85 -13.23
CA ILE A 397 16.13 2.75 -13.70
C ILE A 397 15.13 2.36 -12.63
N ALA A 398 15.58 2.22 -11.38
CA ALA A 398 14.72 1.89 -10.26
C ALA A 398 13.74 3.02 -9.87
N GLY A 399 14.01 4.26 -10.30
CA GLY A 399 13.26 5.44 -9.89
C GLY A 399 13.45 5.82 -8.42
N VAL A 400 14.48 5.27 -7.76
CA VAL A 400 14.81 5.51 -6.36
C VAL A 400 15.89 6.60 -6.30
N THR A 401 15.71 7.61 -5.45
CA THR A 401 16.71 8.65 -5.24
C THR A 401 17.48 8.44 -3.95
N GLN A 402 18.66 9.07 -3.85
CA GLN A 402 19.49 8.96 -2.67
C GLN A 402 18.83 9.58 -1.44
N GLU A 403 17.96 10.58 -1.62
CA GLU A 403 17.17 11.18 -0.55
C GLU A 403 16.13 10.20 0.03
N MET A 404 15.53 9.33 -0.80
CA MET A 404 14.66 8.26 -0.30
C MET A 404 15.41 7.24 0.56
N MET A 405 16.71 7.06 0.32
CA MET A 405 17.58 6.20 1.12
C MET A 405 18.09 6.87 2.40
N GLY A 406 17.70 8.12 2.67
CA GLY A 406 18.12 8.86 3.87
C GLY A 406 19.52 9.46 3.77
N GLN A 407 20.11 9.53 2.58
CA GLN A 407 21.38 10.24 2.39
C GLN A 407 21.10 11.74 2.20
N GLU A 408 21.57 12.55 3.14
CA GLU A 408 21.57 14.02 3.00
C GLU A 408 22.62 14.41 1.96
N ILE A 409 22.15 15.05 0.89
CA ILE A 409 23.05 15.53 -0.18
C ILE A 409 23.45 16.99 0.05
N ASP A 410 22.63 17.77 0.76
CA ASP A 410 22.84 19.20 0.97
C ASP A 410 22.18 19.67 2.29
N ASP A 411 22.85 20.63 2.95
CA ASP A 411 22.41 21.33 4.18
C ASP A 411 21.24 22.31 3.93
N LYS A 412 20.30 21.94 3.05
CA LYS A 412 19.18 22.80 2.62
C LYS A 412 17.95 22.60 3.49
N ALA A 413 17.15 23.67 3.60
CA ALA A 413 15.93 23.70 4.41
C ALA A 413 15.06 22.45 4.23
N GLY A 414 14.55 21.87 5.34
CA GLY A 414 13.77 20.62 5.37
C GLY A 414 12.60 20.54 4.38
N ILE A 415 12.04 21.68 3.97
CA ILE A 415 10.99 21.79 2.94
C ILE A 415 11.48 21.30 1.57
N ILE A 416 12.72 21.65 1.18
CA ILE A 416 13.27 21.23 -0.13
C ILE A 416 13.50 19.72 -0.15
N THR A 417 13.95 19.15 0.96
CA THR A 417 14.11 17.69 1.10
C THR A 417 12.76 16.97 1.00
N MET A 418 11.71 17.50 1.62
CA MET A 418 10.34 16.97 1.50
C MET A 418 9.82 17.01 0.05
N ILE A 419 10.03 18.12 -0.65
CA ILE A 419 9.61 18.26 -2.06
C ILE A 419 10.35 17.26 -2.95
N ARG A 420 11.65 17.05 -2.73
CA ARG A 420 12.44 16.07 -3.49
C ARG A 420 12.02 14.63 -3.19
N GLN A 421 11.71 14.30 -1.93
CA GLN A 421 11.14 13.00 -1.58
C GLN A 421 9.79 12.76 -2.26
N ALA A 422 8.92 13.78 -2.28
CA ALA A 422 7.64 13.69 -2.99
C ALA A 422 7.83 13.49 -4.50
N ALA A 423 8.79 14.19 -5.13
CA ALA A 423 9.09 14.01 -6.55
C ALA A 423 9.65 12.60 -6.86
N SER A 424 10.42 12.01 -5.95
CA SER A 424 10.93 10.64 -6.09
C SER A 424 9.79 9.61 -6.03
N VAL A 425 8.84 9.80 -5.11
CA VAL A 425 7.66 8.93 -4.98
C VAL A 425 6.82 8.97 -6.26
N THR A 426 6.76 10.11 -6.96
CA THR A 426 6.02 10.25 -8.22
C THR A 426 6.51 9.29 -9.31
N ARG A 427 7.80 8.97 -9.37
CA ARG A 427 8.32 7.97 -10.34
C ARG A 427 7.82 6.55 -10.05
N LEU A 428 7.57 6.24 -8.79
CA LEU A 428 7.06 4.93 -8.35
C LEU A 428 5.54 4.91 -8.20
N GLN A 429 4.86 6.01 -8.57
CA GLN A 429 3.42 6.18 -8.34
C GLN A 429 2.60 5.04 -8.94
N THR A 430 2.93 4.58 -10.13
CA THR A 430 2.23 3.44 -10.77
C THR A 430 2.24 2.18 -9.89
N LEU A 431 3.36 1.90 -9.22
CA LEU A 431 3.47 0.73 -8.33
C LEU A 431 2.65 0.91 -7.06
N PHE A 432 2.63 2.14 -6.51
CA PHE A 432 1.80 2.45 -5.35
C PHE A 432 0.31 2.49 -5.70
N ASP A 433 -0.08 2.98 -6.87
CA ASP A 433 -1.47 2.97 -7.34
C ASP A 433 -1.98 1.54 -7.53
N HIS A 434 -1.15 0.66 -8.11
CA HIS A 434 -1.50 -0.77 -8.23
C HIS A 434 -1.60 -1.45 -6.86
N PHE A 435 -0.75 -1.06 -5.91
CA PHE A 435 -0.83 -1.56 -4.54
C PHE A 435 -2.08 -1.06 -3.81
N ASP A 436 -2.44 0.20 -3.97
CA ASP A 436 -3.68 0.75 -3.41
C ASP A 436 -4.92 0.07 -4.00
N GLU A 437 -4.93 -0.16 -5.32
CA GLU A 437 -6.00 -0.91 -5.98
C GLU A 437 -6.06 -2.36 -5.50
N PHE A 438 -4.91 -3.02 -5.32
CA PHE A 438 -4.85 -4.35 -4.71
C PHE A 438 -5.47 -4.36 -3.31
N GLN A 439 -5.13 -3.39 -2.43
CA GLN A 439 -5.72 -3.30 -1.10
C GLN A 439 -7.22 -3.04 -1.14
N ARG A 440 -7.69 -2.25 -2.09
CA ARG A 440 -9.11 -1.98 -2.30
C ARG A 440 -9.86 -3.26 -2.69
N LEU A 441 -9.36 -3.99 -3.68
CA LEU A 441 -9.95 -5.24 -4.16
C LEU A 441 -9.97 -6.32 -3.07
N ASP A 442 -8.90 -6.40 -2.30
CA ASP A 442 -8.78 -7.35 -1.19
C ASP A 442 -9.70 -6.99 -0.02
N GLY A 443 -9.92 -5.70 0.22
CA GLY A 443 -10.92 -5.19 1.16
C GLY A 443 -12.34 -5.56 0.73
N ASP A 444 -12.69 -5.35 -0.54
CA ASP A 444 -13.98 -5.75 -1.13
C ASP A 444 -14.22 -7.26 -0.95
N LEU A 445 -13.20 -8.08 -1.28
CA LEU A 445 -13.26 -9.53 -1.11
C LEU A 445 -13.48 -9.93 0.36
N THR A 446 -12.76 -9.28 1.26
CA THR A 446 -12.85 -9.56 2.71
C THR A 446 -14.23 -9.25 3.25
N ILE A 447 -14.85 -8.15 2.85
CA ILE A 447 -16.19 -7.77 3.27
C ILE A 447 -17.23 -8.77 2.74
N GLU A 448 -17.13 -9.18 1.48
CA GLU A 448 -18.03 -10.21 0.93
C GLU A 448 -17.95 -11.52 1.73
N ILE A 449 -16.74 -11.92 2.16
CA ILE A 449 -16.54 -13.11 2.99
C ILE A 449 -17.11 -12.91 4.39
N ILE A 450 -16.94 -11.73 5.01
CA ILE A 450 -17.51 -11.40 6.33
C ILE A 450 -19.04 -11.52 6.29
N GLN A 451 -19.67 -10.89 5.31
CA GLN A 451 -21.11 -10.91 5.15
C GLN A 451 -21.69 -12.32 4.93
N LYS A 452 -20.86 -13.28 4.44
CA LYS A 452 -21.30 -14.65 4.16
C LYS A 452 -21.03 -15.62 5.30
N ASN A 453 -19.92 -15.46 6.00
CA ASN A 453 -19.43 -16.47 6.93
C ASN A 453 -19.60 -16.07 8.39
N TRP A 454 -19.66 -14.77 8.72
CA TRP A 454 -19.78 -14.35 10.11
C TRP A 454 -21.22 -14.40 10.58
N THR A 455 -21.41 -14.87 11.80
CA THR A 455 -22.70 -14.84 12.49
C THR A 455 -22.99 -13.45 13.04
N LEU A 456 -24.28 -13.13 13.20
CA LEU A 456 -24.74 -11.88 13.82
C LEU A 456 -24.10 -11.63 15.19
N GLY A 457 -23.92 -12.68 16.01
CA GLY A 457 -23.27 -12.58 17.31
C GLY A 457 -21.84 -12.07 17.21
N LYS A 458 -21.03 -12.66 16.32
CA LYS A 458 -19.65 -12.23 16.10
C LYS A 458 -19.57 -10.80 15.54
N ILE A 459 -20.45 -10.45 14.61
CA ILE A 459 -20.54 -9.10 14.06
C ILE A 459 -20.83 -8.09 15.18
N ARG A 460 -21.83 -8.39 16.04
CA ARG A 460 -22.17 -7.55 17.19
C ARG A 460 -21.01 -7.40 18.17
N ASP A 461 -20.30 -8.47 18.47
CA ASP A 461 -19.13 -8.43 19.37
C ASP A 461 -18.00 -7.55 18.82
N VAL A 462 -17.77 -7.58 17.50
CA VAL A 462 -16.74 -6.76 16.84
C VAL A 462 -17.15 -5.30 16.73
N ILE A 463 -18.41 -5.02 16.38
CA ILE A 463 -18.91 -3.65 16.16
C ILE A 463 -19.21 -2.97 17.50
N GLY A 464 -19.66 -3.72 18.52
CA GLY A 464 -20.13 -3.22 19.82
C GLY A 464 -21.56 -2.69 19.80
N GLU A 465 -22.29 -2.87 18.71
CA GLU A 465 -23.68 -2.44 18.50
C GLU A 465 -24.41 -3.41 17.56
N ASP A 466 -25.74 -3.31 17.47
CA ASP A 466 -26.50 -4.12 16.53
C ASP A 466 -26.21 -3.70 15.09
N PRO A 467 -25.97 -4.69 14.19
CA PRO A 467 -25.76 -4.40 12.77
C PRO A 467 -27.03 -3.79 12.15
N THR A 468 -26.81 -2.91 11.18
CA THR A 468 -27.93 -2.33 10.39
C THR A 468 -28.57 -3.41 9.51
N PRO A 469 -29.87 -3.31 9.17
CA PRO A 469 -30.54 -4.29 8.29
C PRO A 469 -29.82 -4.45 6.93
N GLU A 470 -29.21 -3.41 6.45
CA GLU A 470 -28.49 -3.39 5.18
C GLU A 470 -27.12 -4.09 5.26
N PHE A 471 -26.59 -4.32 6.48
CA PHE A 471 -25.28 -4.94 6.67
C PHE A 471 -25.18 -6.33 6.03
N GLU A 472 -26.24 -7.14 6.11
CA GLU A 472 -26.30 -8.49 5.54
C GLU A 472 -26.67 -8.51 4.05
N ASN A 473 -27.17 -7.41 3.53
CA ASN A 473 -27.57 -7.32 2.13
C ASN A 473 -26.35 -7.17 1.22
N LYS A 474 -25.97 -8.24 0.51
CA LYS A 474 -24.83 -8.27 -0.39
C LYS A 474 -24.94 -7.34 -1.58
N LEU A 475 -26.16 -7.15 -2.08
CA LEU A 475 -26.40 -6.23 -3.18
C LEU A 475 -26.19 -4.80 -2.73
N PHE A 476 -26.50 -4.50 -1.47
CA PHE A 476 -26.30 -3.20 -0.87
C PHE A 476 -24.82 -2.79 -0.89
N PHE A 477 -23.88 -3.68 -0.54
CA PHE A 477 -22.46 -3.35 -0.58
C PHE A 477 -21.99 -2.90 -1.96
N LYS A 478 -22.50 -3.53 -3.04
CA LYS A 478 -22.14 -3.14 -4.41
C LYS A 478 -22.62 -1.76 -4.82
N TYR A 479 -23.77 -1.33 -4.31
CA TYR A 479 -24.45 -0.10 -4.71
C TYR A 479 -24.38 1.01 -3.67
N GLY A 480 -24.27 0.65 -2.38
CA GLY A 480 -24.33 1.60 -1.27
C GLY A 480 -22.98 2.01 -0.68
N CYS A 481 -21.96 1.14 -0.76
CA CYS A 481 -20.65 1.35 -0.15
C CYS A 481 -19.50 0.93 -1.08
N LYS A 482 -18.34 1.54 -0.91
CA LYS A 482 -17.09 1.18 -1.59
C LYS A 482 -15.94 1.14 -0.60
N VAL A 483 -15.01 0.21 -0.78
CA VAL A 483 -13.72 0.26 -0.08
C VAL A 483 -12.84 1.31 -0.75
N ALA A 484 -12.25 2.17 0.06
CA ALA A 484 -11.25 3.14 -0.36
C ALA A 484 -10.00 3.00 0.50
N THR A 485 -8.85 3.13 -0.09
CA THR A 485 -7.59 3.26 0.64
C THR A 485 -7.37 4.72 1.02
N GLY A 486 -6.91 4.95 2.24
CA GLY A 486 -6.62 6.31 2.72
C GLY A 486 -5.64 7.02 1.78
N VAL A 487 -6.04 8.20 1.31
CA VAL A 487 -5.34 8.92 0.24
C VAL A 487 -4.11 9.68 0.74
N LEU A 488 -4.00 9.96 2.06
CA LEU A 488 -2.98 10.86 2.58
C LEU A 488 -1.69 10.11 2.95
N THR A 489 -0.61 10.42 2.25
CA THR A 489 0.75 10.03 2.65
C THR A 489 1.16 10.78 3.92
N GLU A 490 2.11 10.23 4.69
CA GLU A 490 2.63 10.89 5.90
C GLU A 490 3.11 12.32 5.63
N THR A 491 3.75 12.53 4.48
CA THR A 491 4.18 13.85 4.03
C THR A 491 3.00 14.78 3.75
N GLN A 492 1.93 14.26 3.15
CA GLN A 492 0.71 15.03 2.89
C GLN A 492 -0.04 15.32 4.20
N GLN A 493 -0.08 14.37 5.13
CA GLN A 493 -0.65 14.60 6.47
C GLN A 493 0.13 15.67 7.25
N GLN A 494 1.46 15.64 7.19
CA GLN A 494 2.30 16.68 7.81
C GLN A 494 2.11 18.04 7.13
N LEU A 495 2.02 18.07 5.81
CA LEU A 495 1.76 19.30 5.07
C LEU A 495 0.37 19.86 5.39
N GLU A 496 -0.63 19.00 5.46
CA GLU A 496 -1.99 19.37 5.87
C GLU A 496 -2.04 19.86 7.32
N ALA A 497 -1.32 19.21 8.23
CA ALA A 497 -1.18 19.64 9.61
C ALA A 497 -0.49 21.02 9.70
N GLN A 498 0.56 21.26 8.91
CA GLN A 498 1.23 22.56 8.83
C GLN A 498 0.31 23.65 8.26
N GLN A 499 -0.47 23.33 7.23
CA GLN A 499 -1.46 24.26 6.68
C GLN A 499 -2.54 24.61 7.71
N LEU A 500 -3.04 23.61 8.45
CA LEU A 500 -4.01 23.83 9.52
C LEU A 500 -3.42 24.66 10.66
N MET A 501 -2.16 24.42 11.06
CA MET A 501 -1.46 25.27 12.03
C MET A 501 -1.33 26.70 11.54
N TYR A 502 -0.97 26.90 10.27
CA TYR A 502 -0.86 28.22 9.69
C TYR A 502 -2.22 28.95 9.63
N ILE A 503 -3.29 28.24 9.26
CA ILE A 503 -4.66 28.79 9.29
C ILE A 503 -5.05 29.20 10.73
N LYS A 504 -4.67 28.40 11.73
CA LYS A 504 -4.91 28.71 13.14
C LYS A 504 -4.12 29.93 13.60
N GLU A 505 -2.87 30.09 13.21
CA GLU A 505 -2.05 31.28 13.49
C GLU A 505 -2.65 32.55 12.87
N LEU A 506 -3.29 32.42 11.72
CA LEU A 506 -4.02 33.51 11.06
C LEU A 506 -5.39 33.81 11.71
N GLY A 507 -5.77 33.08 12.79
CA GLY A 507 -7.04 33.25 13.48
C GLY A 507 -8.23 32.54 12.86
N GLY A 508 -7.99 31.56 11.99
CA GLY A 508 -9.05 30.71 11.41
C GLY A 508 -9.70 29.81 12.47
N PRO A 509 -10.95 29.35 12.24
CA PRO A 509 -11.72 28.52 13.17
C PRO A 509 -11.24 27.06 13.14
N VAL A 510 -9.94 26.81 13.39
CA VAL A 510 -9.34 25.48 13.46
C VAL A 510 -8.98 25.17 14.89
N GLU A 511 -9.52 24.07 15.42
CA GLU A 511 -9.26 23.60 16.77
C GLU A 511 -8.10 22.59 16.79
N TRP A 512 -7.51 22.40 18.00
CA TRP A 512 -6.45 21.39 18.15
C TRP A 512 -6.96 19.97 17.95
N SER A 513 -8.24 19.72 18.18
CA SER A 513 -8.94 18.48 17.85
C SER A 513 -8.86 18.09 16.37
N ASP A 514 -8.76 19.08 15.48
CA ASP A 514 -8.67 18.85 14.02
C ASP A 514 -7.23 18.61 13.54
N ILE A 515 -6.25 19.20 14.24
CA ILE A 515 -4.82 19.12 13.88
C ILE A 515 -4.17 17.85 14.44
N LEU A 516 -4.46 17.49 15.69
CA LEU A 516 -3.84 16.35 16.37
C LEU A 516 -4.04 14.99 15.68
N PRO A 517 -5.21 14.68 15.09
CA PRO A 517 -5.40 13.44 14.34
C PRO A 517 -4.48 13.29 13.13
N LYS A 518 -3.95 14.39 12.59
CA LYS A 518 -3.09 14.43 11.40
C LYS A 518 -1.60 14.42 11.73
N LEU A 519 -1.23 14.58 13.01
CA LEU A 519 0.15 14.46 13.47
C LEU A 519 0.48 13.03 13.86
N ASN A 520 1.68 12.59 13.49
CA ASN A 520 2.18 11.25 13.83
C ASN A 520 2.86 11.30 15.21
N LEU A 521 2.08 11.23 16.29
CA LEU A 521 2.56 11.28 17.67
C LEU A 521 2.37 9.93 18.36
N GLN A 522 3.35 9.53 19.14
CA GLN A 522 3.18 8.44 20.12
C GLN A 522 2.18 8.92 21.19
N GLN A 523 1.21 8.11 21.57
CA GLN A 523 0.12 8.46 22.52
C GLN A 523 -0.90 9.50 21.99
N LYS A 524 -1.15 9.47 20.69
CA LYS A 524 -2.10 10.35 20.00
C LYS A 524 -3.48 10.36 20.64
N ASP A 525 -4.02 9.19 20.99
CA ASP A 525 -5.39 9.05 21.51
C ASP A 525 -5.57 9.67 22.89
N GLU A 526 -4.56 9.58 23.76
CA GLU A 526 -4.59 10.25 25.06
C GLU A 526 -4.53 11.78 24.93
N LEU A 527 -3.75 12.27 23.97
CA LEU A 527 -3.66 13.71 23.72
C LEU A 527 -4.97 14.25 23.14
N ILE A 528 -5.59 13.54 22.20
CA ILE A 528 -6.89 13.91 21.65
C ILE A 528 -7.96 13.94 22.73
N ALA A 529 -8.00 12.95 23.63
CA ALA A 529 -8.95 12.92 24.75
C ALA A 529 -8.74 14.10 25.70
N LYS A 530 -7.50 14.42 26.06
CA LYS A 530 -7.17 15.57 26.93
C LYS A 530 -7.52 16.92 26.29
N VAL A 531 -7.32 17.05 24.97
CA VAL A 531 -7.65 18.30 24.27
C VAL A 531 -9.15 18.47 24.15
N LYS A 532 -9.91 17.43 23.79
CA LYS A 532 -11.38 17.47 23.77
C LYS A 532 -11.96 17.87 25.14
N GLN A 533 -11.47 17.28 26.22
CA GLN A 533 -11.90 17.67 27.58
C GLN A 533 -11.61 19.14 27.88
N ARG A 534 -10.46 19.68 27.45
CA ARG A 534 -10.13 21.10 27.65
C ARG A 534 -10.99 22.02 26.80
N GLU A 535 -11.25 21.66 25.55
CA GLU A 535 -12.10 22.42 24.63
C GLU A 535 -13.56 22.44 25.13
N GLU A 536 -14.07 21.29 25.57
CA GLU A 536 -15.40 21.20 26.20
C GLU A 536 -15.48 22.04 27.49
N ALA A 537 -14.47 21.96 28.34
CA ALA A 537 -14.42 22.77 29.57
C ALA A 537 -14.31 24.29 29.28
N ALA A 538 -13.54 24.65 28.24
CA ALA A 538 -13.41 26.04 27.80
C ALA A 538 -14.73 26.58 27.23
N SER A 539 -15.43 25.79 26.41
CA SER A 539 -16.73 26.14 25.84
C SER A 539 -17.81 26.29 26.92
N GLN A 540 -17.81 25.41 27.93
CA GLN A 540 -18.71 25.51 29.08
C GLN A 540 -18.41 26.77 29.92
N MET A 541 -17.12 27.09 30.18
CA MET A 541 -16.75 28.34 30.88
C MET A 541 -17.16 29.58 30.07
N GLN A 542 -17.03 29.55 28.77
CA GLN A 542 -17.42 30.67 27.92
C GLN A 542 -18.94 30.87 27.90
N GLN A 543 -19.71 29.77 27.88
CA GLN A 543 -21.17 29.83 28.05
C GLN A 543 -21.59 30.33 29.43
N GLN A 544 -20.92 29.90 30.51
CA GLN A 544 -21.18 30.41 31.85
C GLN A 544 -20.85 31.91 31.99
N ARG A 545 -19.74 32.37 31.40
CA ARG A 545 -19.41 33.79 31.34
C ARG A 545 -20.44 34.60 30.58
N ALA A 546 -20.87 34.12 29.41
CA ALA A 546 -21.91 34.77 28.63
C ALA A 546 -23.26 34.81 29.38
N GLN A 547 -23.62 33.76 30.13
CA GLN A 547 -24.80 33.75 31.00
C GLN A 547 -24.68 34.72 32.18
N LEU A 548 -23.53 34.80 32.82
CA LEU A 548 -23.26 35.76 33.90
C LEU A 548 -23.27 37.20 33.38
N GLU A 549 -22.71 37.49 32.22
CA GLU A 549 -22.80 38.80 31.57
C GLU A 549 -24.25 39.17 31.22
N MET A 550 -25.03 38.22 30.72
CA MET A 550 -26.46 38.43 30.47
C MET A 550 -27.25 38.71 31.78
N GLN A 551 -26.94 37.97 32.85
CA GLN A 551 -27.55 38.23 34.16
C GLN A 551 -27.12 39.59 34.74
N GLN A 552 -25.85 39.98 34.63
CA GLN A 552 -25.39 41.31 35.03
C GLN A 552 -26.05 42.41 34.22
N LEU A 553 -26.21 42.23 32.89
CA LEU A 553 -26.95 43.16 32.04
C LEU A 553 -28.45 43.25 32.41
N GLN A 554 -29.07 42.14 32.83
CA GLN A 554 -30.45 42.12 33.30
C GLN A 554 -30.58 42.88 34.64
N VAL A 555 -29.69 42.63 35.60
CA VAL A 555 -29.67 43.34 36.91
C VAL A 555 -29.34 44.82 36.72
N ASP A 556 -28.42 45.19 35.83
CA ASP A 556 -28.11 46.57 35.47
C ASP A 556 -29.30 47.26 34.76
N ASN A 557 -30.05 46.55 33.95
CA ASN A 557 -31.27 47.07 33.33
C ASN A 557 -32.41 47.22 34.33
N GLU A 558 -32.59 46.28 35.28
CA GLU A 558 -33.59 46.42 36.34
C GLU A 558 -33.26 47.57 37.27
N THR A 559 -31.99 47.77 37.66
CA THR A 559 -31.55 48.90 38.44
C THR A 559 -31.71 50.23 37.68
N LYS A 560 -31.40 50.27 36.38
CA LYS A 560 -31.64 51.43 35.50
C LYS A 560 -33.12 51.71 35.29
N MET A 561 -33.97 50.70 35.21
CA MET A 561 -35.43 50.86 35.13
C MET A 561 -36.06 51.37 36.45
N SER A 562 -35.54 50.94 37.57
CA SER A 562 -36.00 51.49 38.89
C SER A 562 -35.59 52.93 39.06
N TYR A 563 -34.41 53.35 38.57
CA TYR A 563 -33.95 54.76 38.60
C TYR A 563 -34.69 55.61 37.55
N ALA A 564 -35.04 55.08 36.38
CA ALA A 564 -35.81 55.80 35.35
C ALA A 564 -37.27 56.08 35.76
N ARG A 565 -37.88 55.24 36.62
CA ARG A 565 -39.21 55.42 37.14
C ARG A 565 -39.29 56.58 38.15
N SER A 566 -38.14 57.06 38.70
CA SER A 566 -38.06 58.17 39.63
C SER A 566 -37.79 59.55 38.97
N GLN A 567 -37.53 59.61 37.64
CA GLN A 567 -37.25 60.86 36.91
C GLN A 567 -37.89 60.87 35.52
N ASP A 568 -39.20 61.14 35.46
CA ASP A 568 -40.00 61.11 34.23
C ASP A 568 -39.75 62.27 33.22
N GLY A 569 -38.69 63.06 33.40
CA GLY A 569 -38.38 64.20 32.52
C GLY A 569 -37.10 64.08 31.67
N LEU A 570 -36.18 63.12 31.93
CA LEU A 570 -34.88 63.01 31.25
C LEU A 570 -34.71 61.71 30.47
N ALA A 571 -35.72 60.84 30.40
CA ALA A 571 -35.63 59.49 29.87
C ALA A 571 -35.64 59.43 28.33
N GLN A 572 -36.30 60.38 27.65
CA GLN A 572 -36.41 60.34 26.20
C GLN A 572 -35.13 60.75 25.49
N GLU A 573 -34.32 61.64 26.00
CA GLU A 573 -33.05 62.03 25.39
C GLU A 573 -31.95 60.98 25.62
N ARG A 574 -31.99 60.25 26.74
CA ARG A 574 -31.02 59.13 26.99
C ARG A 574 -31.33 57.88 26.22
N ILE A 575 -32.60 57.58 25.96
CA ILE A 575 -32.99 56.40 25.14
C ILE A 575 -32.56 56.59 23.69
N ALA A 576 -32.66 57.79 23.14
CA ALA A 576 -32.17 58.07 21.78
C ALA A 576 -30.65 57.90 21.65
N LYS A 577 -29.90 58.28 22.69
CA LYS A 577 -28.43 58.13 22.73
C LYS A 577 -27.98 56.69 22.85
N ILE A 578 -28.69 55.84 23.63
CA ILE A 578 -28.41 54.40 23.78
C ILE A 578 -28.75 53.64 22.51
N GLN A 579 -29.77 54.04 21.75
CA GLN A 579 -30.10 53.46 20.45
C GLN A 579 -29.04 53.81 19.39
N LEU A 580 -28.47 55.01 19.43
CA LEU A 580 -27.39 55.42 18.53
C LEU A 580 -26.09 54.64 18.81
N ASP A 581 -25.74 54.44 20.11
CA ASP A 581 -24.56 53.66 20.51
C ASP A 581 -24.70 52.14 20.19
N LYS A 582 -25.90 51.59 20.29
CA LYS A 582 -26.18 50.22 19.86
C LYS A 582 -26.07 50.05 18.35
N ALA A 583 -26.54 50.99 17.55
CA ALA A 583 -26.42 51.00 16.11
C ALA A 583 -24.94 51.07 15.67
N LEU A 584 -24.15 51.92 16.33
CA LEU A 584 -22.71 52.05 16.08
C LEU A 584 -21.90 50.79 16.48
N ASN A 585 -22.28 50.12 17.57
CA ASN A 585 -21.65 48.86 17.95
C ASN A 585 -22.02 47.70 17.01
N HIS A 586 -23.26 47.68 16.52
CA HIS A 586 -23.70 46.70 15.53
C HIS A 586 -22.97 46.89 14.19
N GLU A 587 -22.76 48.14 13.78
CA GLU A 587 -22.00 48.47 12.56
C GLU A 587 -20.50 48.10 12.71
N ARG A 588 -19.92 48.27 13.89
CA ARG A 588 -18.53 47.84 14.19
C ARG A 588 -18.38 46.32 14.22
N MET A 589 -19.36 45.58 14.72
CA MET A 589 -19.34 44.13 14.70
C MET A 589 -19.51 43.57 13.26
N GLN A 590 -20.40 44.16 12.48
CA GLN A 590 -20.54 43.76 11.04
C GLN A 590 -19.27 44.03 10.23
N ARG A 591 -18.61 45.18 10.43
CA ARG A 591 -17.32 45.44 9.76
C ARG A 591 -16.22 44.45 10.19
N SER A 592 -16.20 44.05 11.47
CA SER A 592 -15.25 43.04 11.96
C SER A 592 -15.52 41.63 11.39
N GLU A 593 -16.80 41.30 11.15
CA GLU A 593 -17.17 40.02 10.48
C GLU A 593 -16.89 40.06 8.97
N GLU A 594 -17.12 41.21 8.33
CA GLU A 594 -16.77 41.39 6.89
C GLU A 594 -15.27 41.34 6.64
N GLU A 595 -14.45 41.93 7.53
CA GLU A 595 -12.98 41.83 7.45
C GLU A 595 -12.48 40.40 7.69
N LYS A 596 -13.10 39.63 8.61
CA LYS A 596 -12.78 38.21 8.84
C LYS A 596 -13.18 37.33 7.66
N THR A 597 -14.36 37.58 7.07
CA THR A 597 -14.80 36.81 5.89
C THR A 597 -14.00 37.16 4.64
N ALA A 598 -13.59 38.41 4.46
CA ALA A 598 -12.67 38.81 3.39
C ALA A 598 -11.28 38.17 3.53
N GLY A 599 -10.76 38.09 4.75
CA GLY A 599 -9.51 37.38 5.08
C GLY A 599 -9.60 35.87 4.73
N LEU A 600 -10.69 35.22 5.13
CA LEU A 600 -10.95 33.80 4.80
C LEU A 600 -11.10 33.56 3.30
N LEU A 601 -11.76 34.46 2.59
CA LEU A 601 -11.95 34.34 1.14
C LEU A 601 -10.63 34.48 0.37
N ASN A 602 -9.72 35.34 0.86
CA ASN A 602 -8.39 35.48 0.32
C ASN A 602 -7.51 34.24 0.58
N VAL A 603 -7.62 33.61 1.75
CA VAL A 603 -6.93 32.36 2.09
C VAL A 603 -7.47 31.21 1.23
N ILE A 604 -8.80 31.12 1.04
CA ILE A 604 -9.42 30.11 0.17
C ILE A 604 -9.00 30.29 -1.30
N LYS A 605 -8.89 31.54 -1.78
CA LYS A 605 -8.40 31.83 -3.13
C LYS A 605 -6.93 31.42 -3.30
N ALA A 606 -6.07 31.72 -2.31
CA ALA A 606 -4.66 31.31 -2.33
C ALA A 606 -4.50 29.76 -2.27
N LEU A 607 -5.33 29.08 -1.47
CA LEU A 607 -5.37 27.62 -1.42
C LEU A 607 -5.85 26.99 -2.74
N LYS A 608 -6.83 27.62 -3.38
CA LYS A 608 -7.36 27.16 -4.68
C LYS A 608 -6.34 27.38 -5.81
N GLU A 609 -5.55 28.43 -5.76
CA GLU A 609 -4.43 28.66 -6.68
C GLU A 609 -3.32 27.64 -6.47
N ILE A 610 -3.00 27.27 -5.23
CA ILE A 610 -2.00 26.23 -4.90
C ILE A 610 -2.46 24.85 -5.38
N GLN A 611 -3.76 24.52 -5.27
CA GLN A 611 -4.31 23.23 -5.75
C GLN A 611 -4.40 23.13 -7.28
N SER A 612 -4.40 24.26 -8.00
CA SER A 612 -4.47 24.29 -9.47
C SER A 612 -3.10 24.30 -10.16
N ILE A 613 -2.02 24.28 -9.40
CA ILE A 613 -0.66 24.28 -9.95
C ILE A 613 -0.31 22.85 -10.34
N ASP A 614 -0.35 22.61 -11.64
CA ASP A 614 0.20 21.41 -12.26
C ASP A 614 1.71 21.34 -12.01
N ILE A 615 2.21 20.13 -11.70
CA ILE A 615 3.61 19.89 -11.27
C ILE A 615 4.66 20.49 -12.24
N GLY A 616 4.26 20.76 -13.50
CA GLY A 616 5.10 21.40 -14.52
C GLY A 616 5.50 22.86 -14.22
N ASN A 617 4.74 23.58 -13.39
CA ASN A 617 4.94 24.99 -13.13
C ASN A 617 5.53 25.30 -11.73
N LEU A 618 5.95 24.27 -11.00
CA LEU A 618 6.51 24.43 -9.65
C LEU A 618 7.82 25.22 -9.64
N GLN A 619 8.62 25.09 -10.69
CA GLN A 619 9.86 25.86 -10.80
C GLN A 619 9.63 27.37 -11.03
N GLU A 620 8.59 27.72 -11.80
CA GLU A 620 8.21 29.14 -11.98
C GLU A 620 7.61 29.73 -10.71
N SER A 621 6.82 28.95 -9.98
CA SER A 621 6.20 29.39 -8.73
C SER A 621 7.22 29.59 -7.60
N ILE A 622 8.27 28.80 -7.55
CA ILE A 622 9.41 28.97 -6.63
C ILE A 622 10.22 30.24 -6.98
N ALA A 623 10.40 30.51 -8.26
CA ALA A 623 11.06 31.73 -8.71
C ALA A 623 10.29 33.01 -8.33
N ILE A 624 8.95 32.96 -8.41
CA ILE A 624 8.07 34.06 -7.99
C ILE A 624 8.13 34.28 -6.47
N LEU A 625 8.13 33.21 -5.67
CA LEU A 625 8.25 33.30 -4.21
C LEU A 625 9.63 33.82 -3.76
N GLN A 626 10.70 33.43 -4.45
CA GLN A 626 12.03 33.98 -4.22
C GLN A 626 12.16 35.47 -4.66
N GLY A 627 11.42 35.86 -5.70
CA GLY A 627 11.33 37.26 -6.12
C GLY A 627 10.56 38.13 -5.12
N LEU A 628 9.53 37.59 -4.45
CA LEU A 628 8.79 38.32 -3.44
C LEU A 628 9.57 38.47 -2.12
N SER A 629 10.37 37.48 -1.73
CA SER A 629 11.25 37.61 -0.56
C SER A 629 12.39 38.64 -0.77
N ALA A 630 12.94 38.72 -1.99
CA ALA A 630 13.93 39.72 -2.33
C ALA A 630 13.36 41.15 -2.36
N THR A 631 12.06 41.31 -2.65
CA THR A 631 11.40 42.61 -2.64
C THR A 631 11.03 43.11 -1.23
N GLN A 632 10.87 42.18 -0.26
CA GLN A 632 10.69 42.56 1.13
C GLN A 632 11.98 42.98 1.84
N GLU A 633 13.14 42.43 1.47
CA GLU A 633 14.42 42.85 2.01
C GLU A 633 14.89 44.23 1.50
N THR A 634 14.40 44.67 0.34
CA THR A 634 14.74 46.00 -0.20
C THR A 634 13.88 47.15 0.35
N ASN A 635 12.80 46.85 1.08
CA ASN A 635 11.92 47.88 1.69
C ASN A 635 12.13 48.10 3.18
N GLN A 636 13.14 47.48 3.81
CA GLN A 636 13.55 47.80 5.17
C GLN A 636 14.97 48.34 5.18
N ASN A 637 15.17 49.51 4.60
CA ASN A 637 16.07 50.52 5.13
C ASN A 637 16.07 51.77 4.22
N PRO A 638 15.42 52.85 4.63
CA PRO A 638 16.13 54.08 4.71
C PRO A 638 15.61 54.91 5.91
N GLU A 639 16.22 54.78 7.06
CA GLU A 639 16.20 55.86 8.08
C GLU A 639 17.15 55.47 9.22
N SER A 640 18.44 55.64 8.97
CA SER A 640 19.41 55.95 10.03
C SER A 640 20.73 56.45 9.46
N GLN A 641 20.65 57.60 8.79
CA GLN A 641 21.79 58.50 8.63
C GLN A 641 21.30 59.93 8.58
N ARG A 642 21.05 60.50 9.78
CA ARG A 642 21.25 61.92 10.06
C ARG A 642 20.99 62.14 11.56
N ALA A 643 22.03 62.22 12.33
CA ALA A 643 22.31 63.24 13.32
C ALA A 643 23.39 62.76 14.29
N VAL A 644 24.53 63.44 14.19
CA VAL A 644 25.63 63.67 15.09
C VAL A 644 26.51 62.49 15.46
#